data_1d40d87c9998ab8e02aa9c680b085bd8
#
_entry.id   1d40d87c9998ab8e02aa9c680b085bd8
#
_cell.length_a   1.000
_cell.length_b   1.000
_cell.length_c   1.000
_cell.angle_alpha   90.00
_cell.angle_beta   90.00
_cell.angle_gamma   90.00
#
_symmetry.space_group_name_H-M   'P 1'
#
loop_
_entity.id
_entity.type
_entity.pdbx_description
1 polymer ?
#
loop_
_entity_poly.entity_id
_entity_poly.type
_entity_poly.pdbx_seq_one_letter_code
_entity_poly.pdbx_strand_id
1 'polypeptide(L)'
;MANVPNEHSLSTLLDGLKDIDVEETQEWAESLEDLIKTHGTERAEYILRALLKEAGEKGVKVPTLTKTDYINTIPVDQQPEYPGDEELERQYRAWIRWNAAIMVQRAQKKGIGVGGHISTFAGVADLYEMGQNHFFRGRNHPGGGDQVFFQGHSSPGVYSRAFVEGVLTEEQMDGFRQEKTKGANGIPSYPHPRCMPEFWQFPTVSMGLGPLNAIHQASFNKYLHNHKIKDTSEQHVWAFLGDGEMDEPESRGALQLAANEHLDNLTFVVNCNLQRLDGPVRGNGKIVQELEAFFRGAGWHVIKVLWGSDYDELLKKDKSGKLIQLMNETLDGDYQTFRGEDGGYIREHFFGKYPETKELVADLTDEQIFNLRLGGHDDKKLYAAYKEAMETKGKPTVILAQSIKGAELGPYFEARNSTHQIKKFTMEALKGFRDHLNIPISDEELEKDLYNPPYYLPEANHPALQYMQARRKELGGYIPGRPNVQPEITLPDSKVYAQTKKGSGKQTAATTMAFVRLMKDLMRVKGFGHRIAPITPDEARTFGMDSFFPSAKLYNPNGQNYVPVDHQLMLTYTESPEGQIVHVGINEAGATAAFIALGSSYDTHGEPMIPIYIFYSMFGFQRTGDGFWAAADQMCRGFVIGATAGRTTLSGEGLQHNDGHSPILASTNPAFKIYDPAYGYEIAHIVERGIEQMYGTKDEDHNVMYYLTVYNEPIHQPAEPANVDVEGIIKGIHKISESPLTSGPKAQLLASGVAVPWAEKAQKLLAEDWGVSADLWSVTSWTELRRDGIAAEEEALLNPNQPARVPYVTQKLAGAAGPIIATTDYTSDVPDQIRQFVPNDFATLGADGFGFADTRPGARRFFHIDAESVVVRTLQMLAKRGEVAADVPAKAFAKYDLLNVNANSELEQH
;
A
#
# COMPACT_ATOMS: atom_id res chain seq x y z
N MET A 1 -26.29 -42.81 -1.99
CA MET A 1 -25.00 -42.25 -1.59
C MET A 1 -24.98 -42.21 -0.08
N ALA A 2 -23.99 -42.84 0.55
CA ALA A 2 -23.96 -43.01 1.98
C ALA A 2 -23.80 -41.68 2.70
N ASN A 3 -24.65 -41.42 3.70
CA ASN A 3 -24.51 -40.34 4.65
C ASN A 3 -23.14 -40.45 5.35
N VAL A 4 -22.18 -39.62 4.99
CA VAL A 4 -21.01 -39.35 5.81
C VAL A 4 -21.52 -38.42 6.91
N PRO A 5 -21.37 -38.78 8.20
CA PRO A 5 -21.73 -37.88 9.28
C PRO A 5 -20.87 -36.58 9.15
N ASN A 6 -21.50 -35.45 9.20
CA ASN A 6 -20.85 -34.13 9.12
C ASN A 6 -20.15 -33.87 10.46
N GLU A 7 -18.89 -34.34 10.61
CA GLU A 7 -18.05 -34.12 11.81
C GLU A 7 -17.48 -32.68 11.91
N HIS A 8 -17.93 -31.77 11.07
CA HIS A 8 -17.55 -30.38 11.11
C HIS A 8 -18.71 -29.48 11.56
N SER A 9 -19.34 -29.84 12.70
CA SER A 9 -20.13 -28.83 13.39
C SER A 9 -19.15 -27.76 13.87
N LEU A 10 -19.41 -26.52 13.48
CA LEU A 10 -18.68 -25.37 14.01
C LEU A 10 -18.93 -25.35 15.52
N SER A 11 -17.89 -25.67 16.29
CA SER A 11 -18.01 -25.94 17.68
C SER A 11 -18.57 -24.76 18.47
N THR A 12 -19.70 -24.92 19.06
CA THR A 12 -20.04 -24.15 20.26
C THR A 12 -18.98 -24.46 21.34
N LEU A 13 -18.77 -23.57 22.28
CA LEU A 13 -17.83 -23.78 23.41
C LEU A 13 -18.06 -25.09 24.17
N LEU A 14 -19.23 -25.64 24.03
CA LEU A 14 -19.69 -26.86 24.73
C LEU A 14 -19.68 -28.11 23.84
N ASP A 15 -19.32 -27.99 22.54
CA ASP A 15 -19.28 -29.15 21.64
C ASP A 15 -18.34 -30.22 22.17
N GLY A 16 -18.86 -31.45 22.24
CA GLY A 16 -18.14 -32.61 22.76
C GLY A 16 -18.12 -32.73 24.28
N LEU A 17 -18.71 -31.77 25.01
CA LEU A 17 -18.89 -31.83 26.46
C LEU A 17 -20.36 -32.22 26.74
N LYS A 18 -20.54 -33.17 27.64
CA LYS A 18 -21.88 -33.59 28.11
C LYS A 18 -22.14 -32.90 29.45
N ASP A 19 -23.22 -32.14 29.53
CA ASP A 19 -23.71 -31.64 30.79
C ASP A 19 -24.23 -32.81 31.63
N ILE A 20 -23.59 -33.02 32.76
CA ILE A 20 -23.91 -34.12 33.66
C ILE A 20 -24.79 -33.71 34.85
N ASP A 21 -24.93 -32.35 35.03
CA ASP A 21 -25.78 -31.77 36.08
C ASP A 21 -26.34 -30.41 35.57
N VAL A 22 -27.52 -30.49 34.97
CA VAL A 22 -28.20 -29.33 34.38
C VAL A 22 -28.64 -28.33 35.45
N GLU A 23 -29.00 -28.79 36.67
CA GLU A 23 -29.40 -27.89 37.76
C GLU A 23 -28.20 -27.07 38.25
N GLU A 24 -27.04 -27.67 38.45
CA GLU A 24 -25.81 -26.91 38.81
C GLU A 24 -25.41 -25.91 37.73
N THR A 25 -25.49 -26.31 36.47
CA THR A 25 -25.20 -25.42 35.34
C THR A 25 -26.13 -24.20 35.33
N GLN A 26 -27.40 -24.41 35.62
CA GLN A 26 -28.38 -23.34 35.71
C GLN A 26 -28.09 -22.39 36.88
N GLU A 27 -27.74 -22.91 38.07
CA GLU A 27 -27.37 -22.10 39.22
C GLU A 27 -26.17 -21.19 38.96
N TRP A 28 -25.16 -21.68 38.24
CA TRP A 28 -24.01 -20.87 37.81
C TRP A 28 -24.43 -19.75 36.83
N ALA A 29 -25.31 -20.04 35.89
CA ALA A 29 -25.84 -19.04 34.96
C ALA A 29 -26.62 -17.92 35.66
N GLU A 30 -27.53 -18.32 36.58
CA GLU A 30 -28.29 -17.38 37.38
C GLU A 30 -27.41 -16.51 38.27
N SER A 31 -26.37 -17.08 38.86
CA SER A 31 -25.40 -16.37 39.68
C SER A 31 -24.64 -15.30 38.82
N LEU A 32 -24.31 -15.61 37.57
CA LEU A 32 -23.72 -14.65 36.65
C LEU A 32 -24.68 -13.52 36.29
N GLU A 33 -25.95 -13.86 36.01
CA GLU A 33 -26.99 -12.83 35.72
C GLU A 33 -27.17 -11.89 36.90
N ASP A 34 -27.25 -12.41 38.14
CA ASP A 34 -27.38 -11.58 39.36
C ASP A 34 -26.13 -10.70 39.56
N LEU A 35 -24.94 -11.22 39.26
CA LEU A 35 -23.70 -10.45 39.33
C LEU A 35 -23.74 -9.27 38.36
N ILE A 36 -24.13 -9.50 37.10
CA ILE A 36 -24.26 -8.46 36.07
C ILE A 36 -25.28 -7.42 36.50
N LYS A 37 -26.45 -7.85 36.96
CA LYS A 37 -27.55 -6.99 37.39
C LYS A 37 -27.17 -6.12 38.59
N THR A 38 -26.39 -6.66 39.52
CA THR A 38 -26.09 -5.97 40.81
C THR A 38 -24.82 -5.12 40.69
N HIS A 39 -23.82 -5.54 39.93
CA HIS A 39 -22.47 -4.96 39.93
C HIS A 39 -21.99 -4.54 38.53
N GLY A 40 -22.77 -4.76 37.50
CA GLY A 40 -22.43 -4.42 36.11
C GLY A 40 -21.51 -5.41 35.41
N THR A 41 -21.36 -5.19 34.10
CA THR A 41 -20.58 -6.09 33.20
C THR A 41 -19.08 -6.10 33.51
N GLU A 42 -18.49 -4.98 33.93
CA GLU A 42 -17.06 -4.93 34.27
C GLU A 42 -16.68 -5.86 35.44
N ARG A 43 -17.54 -5.91 36.47
CA ARG A 43 -17.31 -6.81 37.59
C ARG A 43 -17.51 -8.26 37.19
N ALA A 44 -18.48 -8.55 36.36
CA ALA A 44 -18.70 -9.90 35.83
C ALA A 44 -17.50 -10.37 34.99
N GLU A 45 -16.96 -9.51 34.13
CA GLU A 45 -15.75 -9.79 33.36
C GLU A 45 -14.55 -10.10 34.27
N TYR A 46 -14.35 -9.30 35.31
CA TYR A 46 -13.27 -9.56 36.26
C TYR A 46 -13.40 -10.94 36.93
N ILE A 47 -14.60 -11.30 37.38
CA ILE A 47 -14.85 -12.62 38.04
C ILE A 47 -14.62 -13.75 37.05
N LEU A 48 -15.13 -13.67 35.83
CA LEU A 48 -14.92 -14.69 34.80
C LEU A 48 -13.43 -14.87 34.50
N ARG A 49 -12.68 -13.78 34.33
CA ARG A 49 -11.23 -13.85 34.12
C ARG A 49 -10.47 -14.48 35.29
N ALA A 50 -10.87 -14.17 36.53
CA ALA A 50 -10.30 -14.77 37.74
C ALA A 50 -10.55 -16.28 37.82
N LEU A 51 -11.79 -16.71 37.51
CA LEU A 51 -12.15 -18.13 37.46
C LEU A 51 -11.40 -18.90 36.37
N LEU A 52 -11.27 -18.30 35.16
CA LEU A 52 -10.49 -18.90 34.07
C LEU A 52 -9.00 -19.05 34.43
N LYS A 53 -8.44 -18.06 35.12
CA LYS A 53 -7.06 -18.12 35.63
C LYS A 53 -6.91 -19.27 36.64
N GLU A 54 -7.78 -19.36 37.65
CA GLU A 54 -7.76 -20.41 38.66
C GLU A 54 -7.98 -21.78 38.03
N ALA A 55 -8.88 -21.93 37.05
CA ALA A 55 -9.10 -23.13 36.27
C ALA A 55 -7.79 -23.60 35.60
N GLY A 56 -7.07 -22.71 34.96
CA GLY A 56 -5.77 -23.01 34.33
C GLY A 56 -4.72 -23.46 35.35
N GLU A 57 -4.64 -22.82 36.52
CA GLU A 57 -3.74 -23.18 37.61
C GLU A 57 -4.03 -24.58 38.18
N LYS A 58 -5.30 -25.02 38.11
CA LYS A 58 -5.74 -26.34 38.50
C LYS A 58 -5.68 -27.39 37.37
N GLY A 59 -5.13 -27.03 36.21
CA GLY A 59 -4.95 -27.93 35.07
C GLY A 59 -6.22 -28.24 34.31
N VAL A 60 -7.29 -27.44 34.49
CA VAL A 60 -8.47 -27.49 33.63
C VAL A 60 -8.08 -26.96 32.26
N LYS A 61 -8.41 -27.67 31.19
CA LYS A 61 -8.22 -27.19 29.82
C LYS A 61 -9.22 -26.04 29.58
N VAL A 62 -8.73 -24.80 29.74
CA VAL A 62 -9.54 -23.62 29.48
C VAL A 62 -9.65 -23.44 27.98
N PRO A 63 -10.84 -23.43 27.38
CA PRO A 63 -11.01 -23.18 25.95
C PRO A 63 -10.65 -21.73 25.65
N THR A 64 -9.95 -21.53 24.54
CA THR A 64 -9.69 -20.17 24.04
C THR A 64 -10.95 -19.66 23.36
N LEU A 65 -11.57 -18.61 23.90
CA LEU A 65 -12.72 -17.93 23.31
C LEU A 65 -12.31 -17.13 22.07
N THR A 66 -12.01 -17.81 20.97
CA THR A 66 -11.67 -17.17 19.70
C THR A 66 -12.89 -16.88 18.84
N LYS A 67 -14.01 -17.59 19.08
CA LYS A 67 -15.27 -17.45 18.35
C LYS A 67 -16.43 -17.37 19.34
N THR A 68 -17.44 -16.61 18.97
CA THR A 68 -18.73 -16.54 19.68
C THR A 68 -19.84 -17.02 18.76
N ASP A 69 -21.06 -17.21 19.26
CA ASP A 69 -22.19 -17.58 18.43
C ASP A 69 -22.38 -16.67 17.22
N TYR A 70 -22.99 -17.18 16.16
CA TYR A 70 -23.24 -16.45 14.91
C TYR A 70 -24.41 -15.47 15.05
N ILE A 71 -24.25 -14.55 16.01
CA ILE A 71 -25.21 -13.48 16.33
C ILE A 71 -24.48 -12.14 16.43
N ASN A 72 -25.24 -11.06 16.57
CA ASN A 72 -24.68 -9.73 16.77
C ASN A 72 -23.92 -9.64 18.10
N THR A 73 -22.82 -8.90 18.12
CA THR A 73 -21.99 -8.71 19.32
C THR A 73 -22.70 -7.81 20.34
N ILE A 74 -23.38 -6.75 19.87
CA ILE A 74 -24.07 -5.79 20.75
C ILE A 74 -25.50 -6.27 21.00
N PRO A 75 -25.88 -6.62 22.24
CA PRO A 75 -27.24 -6.99 22.59
C PRO A 75 -28.23 -5.84 22.36
N VAL A 76 -29.50 -6.15 22.10
CA VAL A 76 -30.54 -5.17 21.79
C VAL A 76 -30.73 -4.12 22.89
N ASP A 77 -30.65 -4.52 24.13
CA ASP A 77 -30.79 -3.65 25.31
C ASP A 77 -29.56 -2.74 25.57
N GLN A 78 -28.46 -2.99 24.89
CA GLN A 78 -27.25 -2.16 24.94
C GLN A 78 -27.09 -1.27 23.72
N GLN A 79 -27.99 -1.37 22.75
CA GLN A 79 -27.94 -0.53 21.56
C GLN A 79 -28.38 0.90 21.88
N PRO A 80 -27.58 1.91 21.45
CA PRO A 80 -28.01 3.31 21.60
C PRO A 80 -29.24 3.61 20.70
N GLU A 81 -30.00 4.63 21.08
CA GLU A 81 -31.04 5.14 20.21
C GLU A 81 -30.45 5.69 18.91
N TYR A 82 -31.08 5.34 17.78
CA TYR A 82 -30.66 5.84 16.47
C TYR A 82 -31.03 7.33 16.34
N PRO A 83 -30.06 8.22 16.09
CA PRO A 83 -30.31 9.67 16.06
C PRO A 83 -30.77 10.18 14.70
N GLY A 84 -30.69 9.34 13.65
CA GLY A 84 -31.00 9.71 12.26
C GLY A 84 -32.48 9.66 11.93
N ASP A 85 -32.86 10.23 10.80
CA ASP A 85 -34.19 10.12 10.20
C ASP A 85 -34.19 9.03 9.14
N GLU A 86 -34.64 7.81 9.52
CA GLU A 86 -34.61 6.61 8.64
C GLU A 86 -35.32 6.86 7.29
N GLU A 87 -36.39 7.68 7.27
CA GLU A 87 -37.14 7.94 6.05
C GLU A 87 -36.37 8.90 5.10
N LEU A 88 -35.81 9.98 5.62
CA LEU A 88 -35.06 10.94 4.84
C LEU A 88 -33.76 10.27 4.33
N GLU A 89 -33.11 9.47 5.17
CA GLU A 89 -31.89 8.76 4.82
C GLU A 89 -32.11 7.70 3.75
N ARG A 90 -33.22 6.96 3.83
CA ARG A 90 -33.61 5.99 2.80
C ARG A 90 -33.83 6.66 1.45
N GLN A 91 -34.42 7.87 1.41
CA GLN A 91 -34.70 8.60 0.17
C GLN A 91 -33.40 8.95 -0.58
N TYR A 92 -32.44 9.60 0.09
CA TYR A 92 -31.22 9.97 -0.64
C TYR A 92 -30.30 8.78 -0.91
N ARG A 93 -30.32 7.71 -0.11
CA ARG A 93 -29.67 6.44 -0.45
C ARG A 93 -30.20 5.88 -1.76
N ALA A 94 -31.50 5.94 -1.96
CA ALA A 94 -32.11 5.51 -3.23
C ALA A 94 -31.57 6.33 -4.41
N TRP A 95 -31.45 7.65 -4.27
CA TRP A 95 -30.88 8.51 -5.32
C TRP A 95 -29.43 8.16 -5.62
N ILE A 96 -28.62 7.94 -4.59
CA ILE A 96 -27.23 7.56 -4.72
C ILE A 96 -27.11 6.19 -5.42
N ARG A 97 -27.90 5.20 -5.01
CA ARG A 97 -27.93 3.88 -5.67
C ARG A 97 -28.35 3.98 -7.14
N TRP A 98 -29.37 4.77 -7.44
CA TRP A 98 -29.81 5.03 -8.80
C TRP A 98 -28.70 5.64 -9.65
N ASN A 99 -28.14 6.77 -9.23
CA ASN A 99 -27.15 7.50 -10.00
C ASN A 99 -25.85 6.70 -10.20
N ALA A 100 -25.43 5.92 -9.23
CA ALA A 100 -24.29 5.01 -9.36
C ALA A 100 -24.53 3.94 -10.44
N ALA A 101 -25.71 3.33 -10.45
CA ALA A 101 -26.09 2.34 -11.45
C ALA A 101 -26.22 2.95 -12.85
N ILE A 102 -26.81 4.16 -12.95
CA ILE A 102 -26.96 4.88 -14.22
C ILE A 102 -25.60 5.28 -14.80
N MET A 103 -24.66 5.73 -13.95
CA MET A 103 -23.29 6.04 -14.40
C MET A 103 -22.62 4.81 -15.05
N VAL A 104 -22.74 3.63 -14.42
CA VAL A 104 -22.22 2.38 -14.99
C VAL A 104 -22.99 1.96 -16.25
N GLN A 105 -24.32 2.15 -16.31
CA GLN A 105 -25.14 1.86 -17.47
C GLN A 105 -24.78 2.77 -18.67
N ARG A 106 -24.63 4.09 -18.46
CA ARG A 106 -24.21 5.04 -19.50
C ARG A 106 -22.81 4.73 -20.04
N ALA A 107 -21.90 4.22 -19.20
CA ALA A 107 -20.57 3.80 -19.61
C ALA A 107 -20.58 2.56 -20.55
N GLN A 108 -21.70 1.85 -20.68
CA GLN A 108 -21.91 0.75 -21.66
C GLN A 108 -22.39 1.21 -23.04
N LYS A 109 -22.62 2.51 -23.25
CA LYS A 109 -23.09 3.07 -24.52
C LYS A 109 -22.24 2.61 -25.70
N LYS A 110 -22.89 2.35 -26.83
CA LYS A 110 -22.20 1.93 -28.05
C LYS A 110 -21.15 2.98 -28.46
N GLY A 111 -19.92 2.53 -28.68
CA GLY A 111 -18.79 3.39 -29.00
C GLY A 111 -17.98 3.85 -27.76
N ILE A 112 -18.49 3.65 -26.54
CA ILE A 112 -17.74 3.85 -25.28
C ILE A 112 -17.35 2.50 -24.70
N GLY A 113 -18.31 1.75 -24.13
CA GLY A 113 -18.13 0.35 -23.71
C GLY A 113 -17.06 0.10 -22.64
N VAL A 114 -16.76 1.10 -21.79
CA VAL A 114 -15.65 1.00 -20.80
C VAL A 114 -16.04 0.22 -19.53
N GLY A 115 -17.31 -0.12 -19.39
CA GLY A 115 -17.79 -0.95 -18.28
C GLY A 115 -17.92 -0.23 -16.95
N GLY A 116 -17.77 -1.00 -15.88
CA GLY A 116 -17.89 -0.54 -14.50
C GLY A 116 -18.28 -1.68 -13.57
N HIS A 117 -18.21 -1.44 -12.26
CA HIS A 117 -18.68 -2.35 -11.24
C HIS A 117 -19.74 -1.64 -10.39
N ILE A 118 -20.87 -2.29 -10.11
CA ILE A 118 -21.94 -1.75 -9.28
C ILE A 118 -22.26 -2.63 -8.08
N SER A 119 -22.05 -3.94 -8.20
CA SER A 119 -22.47 -4.92 -7.20
C SER A 119 -21.76 -4.76 -5.86
N THR A 120 -20.48 -4.36 -5.86
CA THR A 120 -19.71 -4.11 -4.63
C THR A 120 -20.29 -2.91 -3.89
N PHE A 121 -20.53 -1.79 -4.60
CA PHE A 121 -21.15 -0.63 -4.00
C PHE A 121 -22.55 -0.94 -3.46
N ALA A 122 -23.37 -1.65 -4.23
CA ALA A 122 -24.72 -2.01 -3.80
C ALA A 122 -24.73 -2.74 -2.44
N GLY A 123 -23.75 -3.63 -2.21
CA GLY A 123 -23.62 -4.35 -0.94
C GLY A 123 -23.05 -3.50 0.22
N VAL A 124 -22.25 -2.47 -0.06
CA VAL A 124 -21.57 -1.66 0.96
C VAL A 124 -22.25 -0.30 1.21
N ALA A 125 -23.29 0.03 0.43
CA ALA A 125 -23.88 1.36 0.42
C ALA A 125 -24.34 1.83 1.81
N ASP A 126 -25.04 0.97 2.56
CA ASP A 126 -25.54 1.32 3.89
C ASP A 126 -24.40 1.54 4.90
N LEU A 127 -23.31 0.78 4.76
CA LEU A 127 -22.09 0.95 5.56
C LEU A 127 -21.44 2.33 5.30
N TYR A 128 -21.36 2.75 4.03
CA TYR A 128 -20.84 4.07 3.67
C TYR A 128 -21.74 5.19 4.16
N GLU A 129 -23.05 5.08 3.95
CA GLU A 129 -24.00 6.12 4.34
C GLU A 129 -24.05 6.29 5.85
N MET A 130 -23.94 5.20 6.62
CA MET A 130 -23.79 5.29 8.09
C MET A 130 -22.58 6.14 8.47
N GLY A 131 -21.42 5.88 7.87
CA GLY A 131 -20.22 6.67 8.10
C GLY A 131 -20.39 8.13 7.66
N GLN A 132 -20.88 8.35 6.44
CA GLN A 132 -21.06 9.67 5.84
C GLN A 132 -22.04 10.55 6.64
N ASN A 133 -23.10 9.97 7.19
CA ASN A 133 -24.16 10.73 7.84
C ASN A 133 -23.90 10.98 9.33
N HIS A 134 -23.15 10.10 10.01
CA HIS A 134 -23.08 10.12 11.47
C HIS A 134 -21.68 10.16 12.06
N PHE A 135 -20.64 9.71 11.31
CA PHE A 135 -19.32 9.47 11.90
C PHE A 135 -18.16 10.15 11.18
N PHE A 136 -18.08 10.10 9.84
CA PHE A 136 -16.90 10.60 9.13
C PHE A 136 -16.81 12.13 9.23
N ARG A 137 -15.74 12.61 9.85
CA ARG A 137 -15.48 14.03 10.01
C ARG A 137 -14.73 14.57 8.79
N GLY A 138 -15.29 15.59 8.15
CA GLY A 138 -14.65 16.29 7.05
C GLY A 138 -13.49 17.18 7.55
N ARG A 139 -12.69 17.66 6.62
CA ARG A 139 -11.46 18.42 6.90
C ARG A 139 -11.65 19.70 7.73
N ASN A 140 -12.85 20.28 7.72
CA ASN A 140 -13.16 21.50 8.46
C ASN A 140 -13.68 21.23 9.88
N HIS A 141 -13.75 19.96 10.32
CA HIS A 141 -14.12 19.63 11.69
C HIS A 141 -13.01 20.09 12.66
N PRO A 142 -13.35 20.67 13.82
CA PRO A 142 -12.38 21.19 14.79
C PRO A 142 -11.34 20.15 15.23
N GLY A 143 -11.73 18.88 15.37
CA GLY A 143 -10.82 17.76 15.71
C GLY A 143 -10.01 17.23 14.53
N GLY A 144 -10.02 17.91 13.39
CA GLY A 144 -9.42 17.45 12.13
C GLY A 144 -10.30 16.49 11.34
N GLY A 145 -10.00 16.30 10.05
CA GLY A 145 -10.75 15.39 9.17
C GLY A 145 -10.33 13.96 9.39
N ASP A 146 -11.27 13.03 9.29
CA ASP A 146 -11.00 11.60 9.27
C ASP A 146 -10.43 11.16 7.92
N GLN A 147 -9.78 10.02 7.92
CA GLN A 147 -9.15 9.43 6.76
C GLN A 147 -9.90 8.14 6.41
N VAL A 148 -10.45 8.08 5.20
CA VAL A 148 -11.31 6.96 4.78
C VAL A 148 -10.73 6.25 3.57
N PHE A 149 -10.36 5.01 3.76
CA PHE A 149 -9.95 4.09 2.71
C PHE A 149 -11.18 3.39 2.15
N PHE A 150 -11.78 3.97 1.12
CA PHE A 150 -12.94 3.39 0.44
C PHE A 150 -12.53 2.17 -0.38
N GLN A 151 -13.33 1.11 -0.37
CA GLN A 151 -13.06 -0.07 -1.20
C GLN A 151 -13.08 0.30 -2.69
N GLY A 152 -12.03 -0.06 -3.43
CA GLY A 152 -11.82 0.42 -4.81
C GLY A 152 -12.99 0.16 -5.75
N HIS A 153 -13.54 -1.06 -5.75
CA HIS A 153 -14.64 -1.46 -6.63
C HIS A 153 -15.99 -0.78 -6.30
N SER A 154 -16.09 -0.05 -5.21
CA SER A 154 -17.29 0.71 -4.82
C SER A 154 -17.22 2.21 -5.19
N SER A 155 -16.19 2.63 -5.92
CA SER A 155 -16.03 4.02 -6.40
C SER A 155 -17.29 4.62 -7.07
N PRO A 156 -18.12 3.88 -7.85
CA PRO A 156 -19.34 4.45 -8.42
C PRO A 156 -20.30 5.05 -7.39
N GLY A 157 -20.39 4.45 -6.21
CA GLY A 157 -21.22 4.98 -5.13
C GLY A 157 -20.66 6.25 -4.52
N VAL A 158 -19.33 6.32 -4.35
CA VAL A 158 -18.66 7.53 -3.83
C VAL A 158 -18.82 8.70 -4.81
N TYR A 159 -18.68 8.46 -6.12
CA TYR A 159 -18.96 9.47 -7.14
C TYR A 159 -20.42 9.90 -7.14
N SER A 160 -21.34 8.93 -7.06
CA SER A 160 -22.77 9.22 -7.00
C SER A 160 -23.15 10.04 -5.78
N ARG A 161 -22.60 9.73 -4.62
CA ARG A 161 -22.78 10.53 -3.40
C ARG A 161 -22.28 11.96 -3.61
N ALA A 162 -21.08 12.14 -4.15
CA ALA A 162 -20.50 13.44 -4.44
C ALA A 162 -21.32 14.24 -5.48
N PHE A 163 -21.94 13.54 -6.44
CA PHE A 163 -22.84 14.17 -7.39
C PHE A 163 -24.12 14.68 -6.72
N VAL A 164 -24.77 13.89 -5.86
CA VAL A 164 -25.95 14.31 -5.11
C VAL A 164 -25.63 15.46 -4.15
N GLU A 165 -24.43 15.50 -3.61
CA GLU A 165 -23.94 16.60 -2.77
C GLU A 165 -23.58 17.86 -3.54
N GLY A 166 -23.54 17.81 -4.87
CA GLY A 166 -23.15 18.93 -5.74
C GLY A 166 -21.65 19.17 -5.88
N VAL A 167 -20.84 18.19 -5.47
CA VAL A 167 -19.35 18.22 -5.63
C VAL A 167 -18.92 17.86 -7.05
N LEU A 168 -19.60 16.87 -7.66
CA LEU A 168 -19.38 16.47 -9.06
C LEU A 168 -20.53 16.90 -9.95
N THR A 169 -20.24 17.14 -11.22
CA THR A 169 -21.23 17.51 -12.25
C THR A 169 -21.70 16.28 -13.03
N GLU A 170 -22.80 16.42 -13.78
CA GLU A 170 -23.30 15.37 -14.70
C GLU A 170 -22.26 15.05 -15.78
N GLU A 171 -21.57 16.06 -16.31
CA GLU A 171 -20.53 15.86 -17.31
C GLU A 171 -19.35 15.04 -16.78
N GLN A 172 -19.00 15.20 -15.49
CA GLN A 172 -17.99 14.38 -14.84
C GLN A 172 -18.49 12.93 -14.63
N MET A 173 -19.75 12.75 -14.23
CA MET A 173 -20.36 11.42 -14.12
C MET A 173 -20.34 10.70 -15.48
N ASP A 174 -20.64 11.40 -16.58
CA ASP A 174 -20.53 10.89 -17.96
C ASP A 174 -19.08 10.67 -18.42
N GLY A 175 -18.11 11.21 -17.69
CA GLY A 175 -16.68 11.01 -17.89
C GLY A 175 -16.12 9.76 -17.22
N PHE A 176 -16.95 8.96 -16.55
CA PHE A 176 -16.51 7.77 -15.82
C PHE A 176 -15.70 6.81 -16.72
N ARG A 177 -14.49 6.46 -16.27
CA ARG A 177 -13.51 5.62 -17.01
C ARG A 177 -13.04 6.21 -18.34
N GLN A 178 -13.11 7.52 -18.50
CA GLN A 178 -12.72 8.23 -19.73
C GLN A 178 -11.74 9.38 -19.43
N GLU A 179 -10.77 9.13 -18.58
CA GLU A 179 -9.83 10.11 -18.00
C GLU A 179 -9.13 11.01 -19.03
N LYS A 180 -8.85 10.53 -20.23
CA LYS A 180 -8.16 11.27 -21.28
C LYS A 180 -9.10 11.77 -22.38
N THR A 181 -10.08 10.96 -22.75
CA THR A 181 -11.01 11.32 -23.84
C THR A 181 -12.02 12.40 -23.44
N LYS A 182 -12.29 12.55 -22.15
CA LYS A 182 -13.16 13.59 -21.58
C LYS A 182 -12.41 14.79 -20.98
N GLY A 183 -11.08 14.76 -21.00
CA GLY A 183 -10.26 15.86 -20.46
C GLY A 183 -10.55 16.11 -18.97
N ALA A 184 -10.82 17.35 -18.61
CA ALA A 184 -11.10 17.75 -17.23
C ALA A 184 -12.37 17.11 -16.62
N ASN A 185 -13.28 16.59 -17.44
CA ASN A 185 -14.49 15.91 -16.99
C ASN A 185 -14.30 14.39 -16.90
N GLY A 186 -13.14 13.87 -17.26
CA GLY A 186 -12.85 12.45 -17.14
C GLY A 186 -12.53 12.04 -15.70
N ILE A 187 -13.25 11.06 -15.16
CA ILE A 187 -13.00 10.54 -13.82
C ILE A 187 -12.54 9.07 -13.86
N PRO A 188 -11.64 8.66 -12.94
CA PRO A 188 -11.02 7.35 -12.97
C PRO A 188 -11.97 6.23 -12.56
N SER A 189 -11.57 5.00 -12.89
CA SER A 189 -12.30 3.78 -12.52
C SER A 189 -12.43 3.57 -11.02
N TYR A 190 -11.39 3.98 -10.29
CA TYR A 190 -11.15 3.64 -8.91
C TYR A 190 -10.54 4.84 -8.17
N PRO A 191 -10.34 4.76 -6.84
CA PRO A 191 -9.61 5.80 -6.12
C PRO A 191 -8.21 5.99 -6.67
N HIS A 192 -7.99 7.09 -7.40
CA HIS A 192 -6.70 7.49 -7.96
C HIS A 192 -6.37 8.94 -7.58
N PRO A 193 -5.63 9.15 -6.48
CA PRO A 193 -5.23 10.50 -6.04
C PRO A 193 -4.48 11.29 -7.12
N ARG A 194 -3.62 10.66 -7.90
CA ARG A 194 -2.90 11.32 -8.99
C ARG A 194 -3.83 11.81 -10.12
N CYS A 195 -4.95 11.14 -10.35
CA CYS A 195 -5.92 11.54 -11.38
C CYS A 195 -6.93 12.56 -10.87
N MET A 196 -7.31 12.48 -9.59
CA MET A 196 -8.23 13.41 -8.94
C MET A 196 -7.64 13.89 -7.60
N PRO A 197 -6.61 14.76 -7.64
CA PRO A 197 -5.81 15.11 -6.46
C PRO A 197 -6.57 15.92 -5.40
N GLU A 198 -7.68 16.54 -5.74
CA GLU A 198 -8.54 17.27 -4.78
C GLU A 198 -9.65 16.40 -4.19
N PHE A 199 -9.87 15.22 -4.75
CA PHE A 199 -10.98 14.32 -4.38
C PHE A 199 -10.50 13.09 -3.62
N TRP A 200 -9.72 12.20 -4.27
CA TRP A 200 -9.31 10.95 -3.67
C TRP A 200 -8.14 11.12 -2.69
N GLN A 201 -8.27 10.52 -1.50
CA GLN A 201 -7.20 10.52 -0.49
C GLN A 201 -6.23 9.36 -0.69
N PHE A 202 -6.74 8.15 -0.91
CA PHE A 202 -5.96 6.91 -0.87
C PHE A 202 -6.30 5.99 -2.03
N PRO A 203 -5.30 5.40 -2.72
CA PRO A 203 -5.52 4.32 -3.67
C PRO A 203 -5.78 3.01 -2.93
N THR A 204 -6.80 2.26 -3.34
CA THR A 204 -7.26 1.05 -2.65
C THR A 204 -7.57 -0.12 -3.57
N VAL A 205 -7.26 -0.01 -4.85
CA VAL A 205 -7.66 -1.00 -5.85
C VAL A 205 -6.77 -2.23 -5.88
N SER A 206 -5.48 -2.12 -5.64
CA SER A 206 -4.68 -3.30 -5.35
C SER A 206 -5.10 -3.82 -3.99
N MET A 207 -5.88 -4.91 -4.02
CA MET A 207 -6.50 -5.47 -2.82
C MET A 207 -5.42 -5.89 -1.82
N GLY A 208 -5.67 -5.65 -0.54
CA GLY A 208 -4.74 -5.88 0.56
C GLY A 208 -3.91 -4.66 0.93
N LEU A 209 -3.58 -3.77 -0.02
CA LEU A 209 -2.81 -2.55 0.28
C LEU A 209 -3.63 -1.55 1.11
N GLY A 210 -4.95 -1.44 0.85
CA GLY A 210 -5.83 -0.54 1.61
C GLY A 210 -5.76 -0.77 3.12
N PRO A 211 -6.05 -1.99 3.62
CA PRO A 211 -5.95 -2.32 5.04
C PRO A 211 -4.55 -2.12 5.61
N LEU A 212 -3.50 -2.57 4.91
CA LEU A 212 -2.12 -2.38 5.34
C LEU A 212 -1.76 -0.89 5.49
N ASN A 213 -2.07 -0.09 4.47
CA ASN A 213 -1.81 1.35 4.47
C ASN A 213 -2.61 2.07 5.56
N ALA A 214 -3.85 1.66 5.83
CA ALA A 214 -4.68 2.24 6.89
C ALA A 214 -4.08 2.02 8.30
N ILE A 215 -3.51 0.85 8.57
CA ILE A 215 -2.80 0.58 9.83
C ILE A 215 -1.63 1.55 10.00
N HIS A 216 -0.78 1.67 8.98
CA HIS A 216 0.38 2.55 9.05
C HIS A 216 0.01 4.04 9.02
N GLN A 217 -1.12 4.40 8.39
CA GLN A 217 -1.67 5.76 8.47
C GLN A 217 -2.14 6.09 9.90
N ALA A 218 -2.82 5.16 10.58
CA ALA A 218 -3.25 5.35 11.96
C ALA A 218 -2.06 5.44 12.94
N SER A 219 -1.04 4.62 12.75
CA SER A 219 0.24 4.71 13.47
C SER A 219 0.92 6.05 13.23
N PHE A 220 0.97 6.50 11.97
CA PHE A 220 1.55 7.79 11.61
C PHE A 220 0.78 8.98 12.20
N ASN A 221 -0.54 8.90 12.32
CA ASN A 221 -1.31 9.93 13.02
C ASN A 221 -0.84 10.05 14.48
N LYS A 222 -0.64 8.93 15.20
CA LYS A 222 -0.06 8.96 16.56
C LYS A 222 1.38 9.48 16.58
N TYR A 223 2.19 9.17 15.56
CA TYR A 223 3.54 9.71 15.40
C TYR A 223 3.51 11.24 15.35
N LEU A 224 2.67 11.84 14.51
CA LEU A 224 2.55 13.30 14.38
C LEU A 224 2.13 13.97 15.71
N HIS A 225 1.19 13.36 16.43
CA HIS A 225 0.74 13.85 17.74
C HIS A 225 1.87 13.77 18.78
N ASN A 226 2.52 12.61 18.88
CA ASN A 226 3.59 12.39 19.86
C ASN A 226 4.80 13.32 19.65
N HIS A 227 5.11 13.62 18.37
CA HIS A 227 6.17 14.58 18.01
C HIS A 227 5.73 16.04 18.08
N LYS A 228 4.46 16.32 18.41
CA LYS A 228 3.90 17.68 18.47
C LYS A 228 4.02 18.43 17.14
N ILE A 229 4.06 17.69 16.01
CA ILE A 229 4.07 18.27 14.66
C ILE A 229 2.65 18.73 14.32
N LYS A 230 1.65 17.87 14.61
CA LYS A 230 0.24 18.17 14.42
C LYS A 230 -0.57 17.47 15.50
N ASP A 231 -1.62 18.14 16.02
CA ASP A 231 -2.59 17.46 16.86
C ASP A 231 -3.54 16.62 16.01
N THR A 232 -3.41 15.33 16.12
CA THR A 232 -4.20 14.30 15.43
C THR A 232 -4.92 13.39 16.41
N SER A 233 -5.00 13.79 17.69
CA SER A 233 -5.56 12.97 18.78
C SER A 233 -7.02 12.57 18.58
N GLU A 234 -7.78 13.37 17.84
CA GLU A 234 -9.18 13.08 17.53
C GLU A 234 -9.39 12.49 16.13
N GLN A 235 -8.37 12.49 15.27
CA GLN A 235 -8.51 11.97 13.91
C GLN A 235 -8.65 10.45 13.91
N HIS A 236 -9.60 9.94 13.12
CA HIS A 236 -9.85 8.51 12.97
C HIS A 236 -9.55 8.03 11.55
N VAL A 237 -9.08 6.79 11.45
CA VAL A 237 -8.81 6.11 10.18
C VAL A 237 -9.82 4.99 10.02
N TRP A 238 -10.56 5.03 8.92
CA TRP A 238 -11.54 4.03 8.53
C TRP A 238 -11.06 3.28 7.31
N ALA A 239 -11.13 1.96 7.31
CA ALA A 239 -10.82 1.17 6.13
C ALA A 239 -11.96 0.19 5.81
N PHE A 240 -12.46 0.29 4.58
CA PHE A 240 -13.50 -0.60 4.06
C PHE A 240 -12.87 -1.66 3.18
N LEU A 241 -13.15 -2.91 3.48
CA LEU A 241 -12.60 -4.05 2.76
C LEU A 241 -13.63 -5.16 2.62
N GLY A 242 -13.46 -6.02 1.61
CA GLY A 242 -14.28 -7.20 1.43
C GLY A 242 -13.75 -8.38 2.25
N ASP A 243 -14.64 -9.31 2.59
CA ASP A 243 -14.28 -10.58 3.21
C ASP A 243 -13.31 -11.41 2.36
N GLY A 244 -13.49 -11.39 1.03
CA GLY A 244 -12.55 -12.02 0.08
C GLY A 244 -11.19 -11.34 0.00
N GLU A 245 -11.10 -10.04 0.25
CA GLU A 245 -9.83 -9.28 0.31
C GLU A 245 -8.95 -9.73 1.48
N MET A 246 -9.53 -10.34 2.49
CA MET A 246 -8.79 -10.93 3.61
C MET A 246 -8.00 -12.20 3.23
N ASP A 247 -8.11 -12.68 2.00
CA ASP A 247 -7.21 -13.72 1.47
C ASP A 247 -5.82 -13.16 1.12
N GLU A 248 -5.70 -11.84 0.86
CA GLU A 248 -4.42 -11.21 0.57
C GLU A 248 -3.50 -11.18 1.80
N PRO A 249 -2.22 -11.56 1.65
CA PRO A 249 -1.25 -11.53 2.75
C PRO A 249 -1.10 -10.14 3.37
N GLU A 250 -1.15 -9.08 2.56
CA GLU A 250 -1.03 -7.68 2.96
C GLU A 250 -2.17 -7.26 3.89
N SER A 251 -3.40 -7.74 3.66
CA SER A 251 -4.54 -7.50 4.56
C SER A 251 -4.32 -8.02 5.98
N ARG A 252 -3.42 -8.98 6.15
CA ARG A 252 -3.11 -9.65 7.42
C ARG A 252 -1.77 -9.22 8.01
N GLY A 253 -0.96 -8.52 7.21
CA GLY A 253 0.47 -8.35 7.47
C GLY A 253 0.86 -7.50 8.68
N ALA A 254 -0.02 -6.66 9.22
CA ALA A 254 0.29 -5.74 10.30
C ALA A 254 -0.76 -5.68 11.42
N LEU A 255 -1.65 -6.66 11.51
CA LEU A 255 -2.73 -6.63 12.51
C LEU A 255 -2.22 -6.64 13.96
N GLN A 256 -1.15 -7.42 14.24
CA GLN A 256 -0.52 -7.45 15.56
C GLN A 256 0.16 -6.12 15.90
N LEU A 257 0.77 -5.45 14.91
CA LEU A 257 1.35 -4.12 15.10
C LEU A 257 0.27 -3.12 15.54
N ALA A 258 -0.88 -3.12 14.88
CA ALA A 258 -1.99 -2.23 15.23
C ALA A 258 -2.47 -2.45 16.69
N ALA A 259 -2.56 -3.70 17.14
CA ALA A 259 -2.93 -4.02 18.51
C ALA A 259 -1.82 -3.65 19.51
N ASN A 260 -0.55 -3.93 19.18
CA ASN A 260 0.60 -3.61 20.04
C ASN A 260 0.81 -2.10 20.22
N GLU A 261 0.55 -1.31 19.18
CA GLU A 261 0.59 0.15 19.23
C GLU A 261 -0.68 0.78 19.80
N HIS A 262 -1.66 -0.04 20.21
CA HIS A 262 -2.94 0.42 20.76
C HIS A 262 -3.66 1.43 19.85
N LEU A 263 -3.77 1.11 18.52
CA LEU A 263 -4.35 2.01 17.53
C LEU A 263 -5.87 2.11 17.67
N ASP A 264 -6.33 2.78 18.74
CA ASP A 264 -7.75 3.04 18.99
C ASP A 264 -8.36 4.10 18.07
N ASN A 265 -7.55 4.69 17.22
CA ASN A 265 -7.93 5.58 16.13
C ASN A 265 -8.09 4.83 14.78
N LEU A 266 -8.25 3.51 14.80
CA LEU A 266 -8.39 2.68 13.60
C LEU A 266 -9.61 1.77 13.69
N THR A 267 -10.46 1.82 12.66
CA THR A 267 -11.58 0.90 12.49
C THR A 267 -11.57 0.29 11.09
N PHE A 268 -11.58 -1.04 11.03
CA PHE A 268 -11.88 -1.79 9.81
C PHE A 268 -13.37 -2.09 9.73
N VAL A 269 -13.96 -1.91 8.57
CA VAL A 269 -15.33 -2.31 8.25
C VAL A 269 -15.27 -3.35 7.15
N VAL A 270 -15.45 -4.61 7.51
CA VAL A 270 -15.42 -5.73 6.56
C VAL A 270 -16.82 -5.99 6.05
N ASN A 271 -17.00 -5.76 4.75
CA ASN A 271 -18.23 -6.07 4.03
C ASN A 271 -18.29 -7.59 3.76
N CYS A 272 -18.93 -8.34 4.68
CA CYS A 272 -19.06 -9.78 4.60
C CYS A 272 -20.25 -10.16 3.72
N ASN A 273 -20.09 -10.04 2.40
CA ASN A 273 -21.10 -10.46 1.43
C ASN A 273 -20.96 -11.92 0.99
N LEU A 274 -20.02 -12.65 1.58
CA LEU A 274 -19.72 -14.08 1.42
C LEU A 274 -19.25 -14.49 0.01
N GLN A 275 -19.01 -13.52 -0.90
CA GLN A 275 -18.74 -13.82 -2.31
C GLN A 275 -17.44 -13.19 -2.81
N ARG A 276 -16.65 -13.99 -3.53
CA ARG A 276 -15.58 -13.57 -4.43
C ARG A 276 -16.10 -13.34 -5.85
N LEU A 277 -15.17 -13.23 -6.81
CA LEU A 277 -15.49 -13.08 -8.24
C LEU A 277 -16.18 -14.34 -8.80
N ASP A 278 -15.65 -15.52 -8.49
CA ASP A 278 -16.06 -16.79 -9.08
C ASP A 278 -17.07 -17.57 -8.24
N GLY A 279 -17.26 -17.22 -6.96
CA GLY A 279 -18.14 -17.96 -6.07
C GLY A 279 -18.01 -17.53 -4.61
N PRO A 280 -18.41 -18.39 -3.66
CA PRO A 280 -18.32 -18.08 -2.22
C PRO A 280 -16.87 -17.97 -1.74
N VAL A 281 -16.66 -17.12 -0.72
CA VAL A 281 -15.34 -16.99 -0.05
C VAL A 281 -15.02 -18.30 0.69
N ARG A 282 -16.01 -18.84 1.43
CA ARG A 282 -15.88 -20.09 2.21
C ARG A 282 -17.17 -20.92 2.08
N GLY A 283 -17.42 -21.50 0.92
CA GLY A 283 -18.66 -22.23 0.67
C GLY A 283 -19.02 -23.28 1.72
N ASN A 284 -18.05 -24.10 2.13
CA ASN A 284 -18.18 -25.15 3.16
C ASN A 284 -17.73 -24.69 4.57
N GLY A 285 -17.63 -23.39 4.80
CA GLY A 285 -17.18 -22.80 6.05
C GLY A 285 -17.98 -21.57 6.43
N LYS A 286 -17.41 -20.76 7.34
CA LYS A 286 -18.00 -19.48 7.78
C LYS A 286 -16.89 -18.43 7.88
N ILE A 287 -16.79 -17.58 6.87
CA ILE A 287 -15.73 -16.56 6.80
C ILE A 287 -15.80 -15.60 8.00
N VAL A 288 -16.98 -15.20 8.43
CA VAL A 288 -17.15 -14.31 9.59
C VAL A 288 -16.54 -14.91 10.85
N GLN A 289 -16.74 -16.22 11.08
CA GLN A 289 -16.16 -16.91 12.24
C GLN A 289 -14.65 -17.08 12.13
N GLU A 290 -14.11 -17.28 10.91
CA GLU A 290 -12.66 -17.28 10.68
C GLU A 290 -12.06 -15.91 11.00
N LEU A 291 -12.67 -14.84 10.48
CA LEU A 291 -12.22 -13.48 10.70
C LEU A 291 -12.34 -13.05 12.17
N GLU A 292 -13.45 -13.40 12.85
CA GLU A 292 -13.59 -13.16 14.28
C GLU A 292 -12.42 -13.77 15.06
N ALA A 293 -12.12 -15.07 14.83
CA ALA A 293 -11.02 -15.75 15.50
C ALA A 293 -9.66 -15.10 15.19
N PHE A 294 -9.45 -14.70 13.94
CA PHE A 294 -8.22 -14.11 13.47
C PHE A 294 -7.96 -12.74 14.09
N PHE A 295 -8.94 -11.84 14.06
CA PHE A 295 -8.84 -10.50 14.65
C PHE A 295 -8.75 -10.53 16.17
N ARG A 296 -9.53 -11.41 16.86
CA ARG A 296 -9.40 -11.59 18.31
C ARG A 296 -8.02 -12.12 18.69
N GLY A 297 -7.48 -13.10 17.91
CA GLY A 297 -6.13 -13.61 18.11
C GLY A 297 -5.04 -12.57 17.89
N ALA A 298 -5.28 -11.56 17.03
CA ALA A 298 -4.40 -10.42 16.81
C ALA A 298 -4.56 -9.30 17.86
N GLY A 299 -5.51 -9.39 18.79
CA GLY A 299 -5.71 -8.41 19.86
C GLY A 299 -6.70 -7.28 19.54
N TRP A 300 -7.47 -7.41 18.46
CA TRP A 300 -8.48 -6.43 18.04
C TRP A 300 -9.78 -6.57 18.83
N HIS A 301 -10.52 -5.47 18.96
CA HIS A 301 -11.93 -5.49 19.33
C HIS A 301 -12.76 -5.88 18.11
N VAL A 302 -13.63 -6.90 18.24
CA VAL A 302 -14.42 -7.45 17.13
C VAL A 302 -15.89 -7.25 17.39
N ILE A 303 -16.57 -6.57 16.47
CA ILE A 303 -18.01 -6.33 16.49
C ILE A 303 -18.64 -7.02 15.29
N LYS A 304 -19.48 -8.03 15.54
CA LYS A 304 -20.28 -8.70 14.51
C LYS A 304 -21.62 -8.02 14.35
N VAL A 305 -22.00 -7.72 13.11
CA VAL A 305 -23.29 -7.12 12.71
C VAL A 305 -23.90 -8.01 11.64
N LEU A 306 -24.57 -9.07 12.05
CA LEU A 306 -24.99 -10.16 11.16
C LEU A 306 -26.48 -10.07 10.82
N TRP A 307 -27.31 -9.82 11.83
CA TRP A 307 -28.75 -9.87 11.75
C TRP A 307 -29.37 -8.50 12.01
N GLY A 308 -30.30 -8.10 11.16
CA GLY A 308 -31.04 -6.86 11.31
C GLY A 308 -32.07 -6.91 12.47
N SER A 309 -32.67 -5.79 12.78
CA SER A 309 -33.66 -5.63 13.84
C SER A 309 -34.89 -6.54 13.69
N ASP A 310 -35.17 -7.02 12.47
CA ASP A 310 -36.26 -7.94 12.19
C ASP A 310 -36.06 -9.32 12.84
N TYR A 311 -34.81 -9.70 13.12
CA TYR A 311 -34.48 -10.94 13.84
C TYR A 311 -34.57 -10.82 15.36
N ASP A 312 -34.63 -9.60 15.92
CA ASP A 312 -34.58 -9.41 17.37
C ASP A 312 -35.81 -10.06 18.08
N GLU A 313 -37.00 -9.94 17.49
CA GLU A 313 -38.19 -10.57 18.04
C GLU A 313 -38.18 -12.11 17.85
N LEU A 314 -37.56 -12.63 16.78
CA LEU A 314 -37.42 -14.07 16.59
C LEU A 314 -36.45 -14.66 17.61
N LEU A 315 -35.31 -14.03 17.84
CA LEU A 315 -34.33 -14.43 18.87
C LEU A 315 -34.92 -14.36 20.27
N LYS A 316 -35.71 -13.31 20.57
CA LYS A 316 -36.42 -13.18 21.87
C LYS A 316 -37.48 -14.24 22.09
N LYS A 317 -38.19 -14.64 21.05
CA LYS A 317 -39.19 -15.73 21.07
C LYS A 317 -38.60 -17.11 21.18
N ASP A 318 -37.39 -17.32 20.71
CA ASP A 318 -36.69 -18.62 20.74
C ASP A 318 -36.25 -18.99 22.15
N LYS A 319 -37.11 -19.70 22.87
CA LYS A 319 -36.80 -20.23 24.20
C LYS A 319 -36.03 -21.56 24.16
N SER A 320 -35.91 -22.16 22.98
CA SER A 320 -35.24 -23.45 22.76
C SER A 320 -33.74 -23.31 22.45
N GLY A 321 -33.25 -22.12 22.08
CA GLY A 321 -31.92 -21.90 21.56
C GLY A 321 -31.67 -22.49 20.16
N LYS A 322 -32.72 -23.07 19.52
CA LYS A 322 -32.57 -23.73 18.22
C LYS A 322 -32.30 -22.77 17.07
N LEU A 323 -32.74 -21.53 17.18
CA LEU A 323 -32.46 -20.53 16.16
C LEU A 323 -30.95 -20.16 16.15
N ILE A 324 -30.37 -19.97 17.31
CA ILE A 324 -28.90 -19.72 17.42
C ILE A 324 -28.12 -20.95 16.95
N GLN A 325 -28.56 -22.15 17.34
CA GLN A 325 -27.95 -23.39 16.85
C GLN A 325 -28.02 -23.46 15.31
N LEU A 326 -29.16 -23.17 14.72
CA LEU A 326 -29.34 -23.15 13.27
C LEU A 326 -28.42 -22.13 12.59
N MET A 327 -28.33 -20.91 13.17
CA MET A 327 -27.43 -19.88 12.69
C MET A 327 -25.96 -20.30 12.76
N ASN A 328 -25.55 -21.00 13.80
CA ASN A 328 -24.20 -21.53 13.94
C ASN A 328 -23.86 -22.62 12.91
N GLU A 329 -24.80 -23.52 12.64
CA GLU A 329 -24.60 -24.68 11.77
C GLU A 329 -24.67 -24.36 10.27
N THR A 330 -25.37 -23.29 9.88
CA THR A 330 -25.62 -22.93 8.48
C THR A 330 -24.33 -22.46 7.82
N LEU A 331 -23.95 -23.03 6.69
CA LEU A 331 -22.74 -22.71 5.94
C LEU A 331 -22.93 -21.43 5.09
N ASP A 332 -21.81 -20.77 4.76
CA ASP A 332 -21.85 -19.57 3.92
C ASP A 332 -22.45 -19.82 2.52
N GLY A 333 -22.19 -21.00 1.95
CA GLY A 333 -22.79 -21.40 0.68
C GLY A 333 -24.31 -21.48 0.74
N ASP A 334 -24.87 -21.97 1.85
CA ASP A 334 -26.32 -22.04 2.07
C ASP A 334 -26.89 -20.64 2.27
N TYR A 335 -26.24 -19.77 3.07
CA TYR A 335 -26.66 -18.38 3.23
C TYR A 335 -26.72 -17.63 1.90
N GLN A 336 -25.73 -17.84 1.03
CA GLN A 336 -25.75 -17.26 -0.31
C GLN A 336 -26.92 -17.78 -1.13
N THR A 337 -27.20 -19.10 -1.10
CA THR A 337 -28.32 -19.72 -1.81
C THR A 337 -29.65 -19.17 -1.34
N PHE A 338 -29.85 -19.03 -0.04
CA PHE A 338 -31.09 -18.47 0.54
C PHE A 338 -31.40 -17.09 0.02
N ARG A 339 -30.39 -16.24 -0.22
CA ARG A 339 -30.58 -14.90 -0.81
C ARG A 339 -30.81 -14.94 -2.31
N GLY A 340 -30.39 -15.99 -2.97
CA GLY A 340 -30.67 -16.22 -4.40
C GLY A 340 -32.01 -16.88 -4.71
N GLU A 341 -32.69 -17.41 -3.71
CA GLU A 341 -34.00 -18.09 -3.81
C GLU A 341 -35.12 -17.22 -3.19
N ASP A 342 -36.32 -17.78 -3.02
CA ASP A 342 -37.48 -17.08 -2.45
C ASP A 342 -37.69 -17.37 -0.97
N GLY A 343 -38.65 -16.69 -0.34
CA GLY A 343 -38.98 -16.88 1.07
C GLY A 343 -39.56 -18.23 1.40
N GLY A 344 -40.24 -18.90 0.47
CA GLY A 344 -40.71 -20.27 0.60
C GLY A 344 -39.53 -21.26 0.72
N TYR A 345 -38.50 -21.06 -0.09
CA TYR A 345 -37.26 -21.83 0.01
C TYR A 345 -36.56 -21.62 1.37
N ILE A 346 -36.47 -20.36 1.84
CA ILE A 346 -35.88 -20.04 3.13
C ILE A 346 -36.69 -20.68 4.27
N ARG A 347 -38.04 -20.61 4.22
CA ARG A 347 -38.92 -21.23 5.19
C ARG A 347 -38.63 -22.74 5.31
N GLU A 348 -38.49 -23.43 4.17
CA GLU A 348 -38.36 -24.89 4.15
C GLU A 348 -36.95 -25.36 4.47
N HIS A 349 -35.92 -24.68 3.91
CA HIS A 349 -34.53 -25.17 3.98
C HIS A 349 -33.70 -24.52 5.08
N PHE A 350 -34.05 -23.34 5.58
CA PHE A 350 -33.43 -22.72 6.74
C PHE A 350 -34.28 -22.96 8.00
N PHE A 351 -35.39 -22.27 8.14
CA PHE A 351 -36.23 -22.39 9.34
C PHE A 351 -36.82 -23.80 9.51
N GLY A 352 -37.06 -24.52 8.44
CA GLY A 352 -37.62 -25.88 8.44
C GLY A 352 -36.68 -26.96 8.93
N LYS A 353 -35.39 -26.65 9.19
CA LYS A 353 -34.41 -27.64 9.68
C LYS A 353 -34.78 -28.19 11.08
N TYR A 354 -35.39 -27.35 11.90
CA TYR A 354 -35.92 -27.71 13.21
C TYR A 354 -37.40 -27.35 13.33
N PRO A 355 -38.24 -28.16 13.96
CA PRO A 355 -39.63 -27.85 14.20
C PRO A 355 -39.82 -26.52 14.94
N GLU A 356 -38.97 -26.28 15.96
CA GLU A 356 -39.00 -25.08 16.80
C GLU A 356 -38.72 -23.81 15.97
N THR A 357 -37.75 -23.85 15.07
CA THR A 357 -37.42 -22.70 14.22
C THR A 357 -38.49 -22.47 13.14
N LYS A 358 -39.10 -23.54 12.62
CA LYS A 358 -40.23 -23.43 11.69
C LYS A 358 -41.44 -22.76 12.35
N GLU A 359 -41.71 -23.06 13.59
CA GLU A 359 -42.81 -22.44 14.38
C GLU A 359 -42.61 -20.93 14.61
N LEU A 360 -41.35 -20.50 14.82
CA LEU A 360 -41.05 -19.06 15.00
C LEU A 360 -41.48 -18.18 13.83
N VAL A 361 -41.58 -18.72 12.63
CA VAL A 361 -41.95 -18.02 11.40
C VAL A 361 -43.31 -18.45 10.84
N ALA A 362 -44.09 -19.18 11.63
CA ALA A 362 -45.39 -19.73 11.18
C ALA A 362 -46.39 -18.63 10.73
N ASP A 363 -46.36 -17.50 11.41
CA ASP A 363 -47.25 -16.35 11.16
C ASP A 363 -46.72 -15.39 10.07
N LEU A 364 -45.47 -15.58 9.58
CA LEU A 364 -44.85 -14.72 8.56
C LEU A 364 -45.21 -15.25 7.16
N THR A 365 -45.47 -14.36 6.21
CA THR A 365 -45.55 -14.74 4.79
C THR A 365 -44.15 -15.02 4.22
N ASP A 366 -44.10 -15.69 3.06
CA ASP A 366 -42.82 -15.94 2.40
C ASP A 366 -42.13 -14.64 1.99
N GLU A 367 -42.90 -13.64 1.56
CA GLU A 367 -42.36 -12.31 1.28
C GLU A 367 -41.76 -11.64 2.54
N GLN A 368 -42.41 -11.77 3.69
CA GLN A 368 -41.87 -11.26 4.95
C GLN A 368 -40.59 -11.97 5.38
N ILE A 369 -40.49 -13.29 5.18
CA ILE A 369 -39.30 -14.08 5.46
C ILE A 369 -38.14 -13.66 4.53
N PHE A 370 -38.41 -13.47 3.23
CA PHE A 370 -37.42 -13.01 2.29
C PHE A 370 -36.89 -11.62 2.64
N ASN A 371 -37.74 -10.74 3.15
CA ASN A 371 -37.42 -9.36 3.50
C ASN A 371 -36.79 -9.19 4.91
N LEU A 372 -36.54 -10.27 5.65
CA LEU A 372 -35.77 -10.18 6.91
C LEU A 372 -34.35 -9.67 6.60
N ARG A 373 -34.02 -8.49 7.14
CA ARG A 373 -32.76 -7.81 6.81
C ARG A 373 -31.56 -8.44 7.47
N LEU A 374 -30.41 -8.40 6.78
CA LEU A 374 -29.11 -8.64 7.39
C LEU A 374 -28.61 -7.39 8.13
N GLY A 375 -27.70 -7.59 9.09
CA GLY A 375 -27.21 -6.50 9.92
C GLY A 375 -26.48 -5.39 9.15
N GLY A 376 -25.77 -5.74 8.07
CA GLY A 376 -25.11 -4.76 7.20
C GLY A 376 -26.04 -3.84 6.40
N HIS A 377 -27.37 -4.08 6.48
CA HIS A 377 -28.43 -3.27 5.88
C HIS A 377 -29.43 -2.73 6.91
N ASP A 378 -29.02 -2.64 8.18
CA ASP A 378 -29.87 -2.15 9.28
C ASP A 378 -29.21 -0.96 9.98
N ASP A 379 -29.83 0.22 9.84
CA ASP A 379 -29.29 1.49 10.34
C ASP A 379 -29.04 1.47 11.85
N LYS A 380 -29.92 0.86 12.65
CA LYS A 380 -29.79 0.79 14.12
C LYS A 380 -28.62 -0.08 14.55
N LYS A 381 -28.47 -1.22 13.88
CA LYS A 381 -27.36 -2.16 14.15
C LYS A 381 -26.00 -1.56 13.74
N LEU A 382 -25.96 -0.91 12.58
CA LEU A 382 -24.76 -0.24 12.08
C LEU A 382 -24.37 0.93 12.97
N TYR A 383 -25.34 1.78 13.35
CA TYR A 383 -25.05 2.92 14.22
C TYR A 383 -24.46 2.47 15.57
N ALA A 384 -25.05 1.44 16.19
CA ALA A 384 -24.53 0.87 17.43
C ALA A 384 -23.08 0.41 17.28
N ALA A 385 -22.76 -0.31 16.19
CA ALA A 385 -21.43 -0.81 15.92
C ALA A 385 -20.39 0.30 15.68
N TYR A 386 -20.74 1.31 14.88
CA TYR A 386 -19.84 2.44 14.60
C TYR A 386 -19.62 3.28 15.88
N LYS A 387 -20.65 3.49 16.67
CA LYS A 387 -20.52 4.21 17.94
C LYS A 387 -19.60 3.47 18.90
N GLU A 388 -19.79 2.17 19.10
CA GLU A 388 -18.92 1.35 19.93
C GLU A 388 -17.47 1.37 19.43
N ALA A 389 -17.25 1.33 18.11
CA ALA A 389 -15.93 1.43 17.51
C ALA A 389 -15.24 2.75 17.87
N MET A 390 -15.97 3.88 17.82
CA MET A 390 -15.43 5.20 18.18
C MET A 390 -15.18 5.36 19.69
N GLU A 391 -15.92 4.66 20.52
CA GLU A 391 -15.78 4.69 21.97
C GLU A 391 -14.72 3.72 22.50
N THR A 392 -14.34 2.71 21.72
CA THR A 392 -13.32 1.74 22.07
C THR A 392 -11.95 2.42 22.26
N LYS A 393 -11.29 2.12 23.39
CA LYS A 393 -9.97 2.68 23.72
C LYS A 393 -8.91 1.58 23.87
N GLY A 394 -7.67 1.95 23.53
CA GLY A 394 -6.48 1.12 23.73
C GLY A 394 -6.34 -0.07 22.76
N LYS A 395 -7.18 -0.21 21.74
CA LYS A 395 -7.05 -1.24 20.71
C LYS A 395 -7.82 -0.88 19.42
N PRO A 396 -7.39 -1.36 18.26
CA PRO A 396 -8.12 -1.20 17.02
C PRO A 396 -9.42 -2.01 17.02
N THR A 397 -10.39 -1.57 16.22
CA THR A 397 -11.70 -2.23 16.10
C THR A 397 -11.92 -2.76 14.69
N VAL A 398 -12.56 -3.93 14.59
CA VAL A 398 -13.10 -4.44 13.33
C VAL A 398 -14.61 -4.69 13.46
N ILE A 399 -15.37 -4.18 12.49
CA ILE A 399 -16.79 -4.44 12.32
C ILE A 399 -16.94 -5.48 11.19
N LEU A 400 -17.47 -6.66 11.52
CA LEU A 400 -17.77 -7.71 10.55
C LEU A 400 -19.27 -7.61 10.21
N ALA A 401 -19.57 -6.93 9.10
CA ALA A 401 -20.94 -6.62 8.70
C ALA A 401 -21.42 -7.55 7.59
N GLN A 402 -22.41 -8.40 7.88
CA GLN A 402 -22.99 -9.29 6.89
C GLN A 402 -23.94 -8.53 5.97
N SER A 403 -23.66 -8.57 4.67
CA SER A 403 -24.42 -7.89 3.63
C SER A 403 -24.76 -8.82 2.46
N ILE A 404 -25.39 -8.27 1.43
CA ILE A 404 -25.76 -8.97 0.20
C ILE A 404 -24.99 -8.33 -0.96
N LYS A 405 -24.27 -9.13 -1.74
CA LYS A 405 -23.64 -8.64 -2.97
C LYS A 405 -24.70 -8.28 -3.99
N GLY A 406 -24.68 -7.02 -4.48
CA GLY A 406 -25.70 -6.54 -5.38
C GLY A 406 -27.05 -6.20 -4.70
N ALA A 407 -27.05 -5.93 -3.39
CA ALA A 407 -28.26 -5.58 -2.63
C ALA A 407 -29.06 -4.47 -3.31
N GLU A 408 -30.38 -4.64 -3.35
CA GLU A 408 -31.38 -3.71 -3.93
C GLU A 408 -31.25 -3.47 -5.45
N LEU A 409 -30.37 -4.20 -6.17
CA LEU A 409 -30.31 -4.13 -7.65
C LEU A 409 -31.40 -5.00 -8.32
N GLY A 410 -32.14 -5.76 -7.52
CA GLY A 410 -33.23 -6.63 -7.97
C GLY A 410 -32.83 -8.10 -8.15
N PRO A 411 -33.82 -8.99 -8.29
CA PRO A 411 -33.65 -10.45 -8.17
C PRO A 411 -32.75 -11.10 -9.22
N TYR A 412 -32.48 -10.41 -10.33
CA TYR A 412 -31.55 -10.88 -11.37
C TYR A 412 -30.09 -10.64 -10.99
N PHE A 413 -29.83 -9.77 -10.02
CA PHE A 413 -28.50 -9.29 -9.65
C PHE A 413 -28.08 -9.73 -8.24
N GLU A 414 -29.01 -9.83 -7.31
CA GLU A 414 -28.68 -10.09 -5.90
C GLU A 414 -28.15 -11.49 -5.67
N ALA A 415 -27.10 -11.60 -4.89
CA ALA A 415 -26.48 -12.83 -4.41
C ALA A 415 -26.07 -13.87 -5.46
N ARG A 416 -26.17 -13.57 -6.76
CA ARG A 416 -25.78 -14.50 -7.83
C ARG A 416 -24.26 -14.52 -8.02
N ASN A 417 -23.69 -15.67 -8.37
CA ASN A 417 -22.25 -15.76 -8.67
C ASN A 417 -21.84 -14.85 -9.86
N SER A 418 -22.76 -14.61 -10.82
CA SER A 418 -22.54 -13.71 -11.94
C SER A 418 -22.63 -12.21 -11.59
N THR A 419 -23.09 -11.86 -10.40
CA THR A 419 -23.39 -10.46 -9.99
C THR A 419 -22.18 -9.53 -10.14
N HIS A 420 -20.98 -10.02 -9.86
CA HIS A 420 -19.77 -9.20 -10.00
C HIS A 420 -19.54 -8.72 -11.44
N GLN A 421 -19.89 -9.52 -12.44
CA GLN A 421 -19.66 -9.21 -13.86
C GLN A 421 -20.84 -8.49 -14.53
N ILE A 422 -21.99 -8.37 -13.86
CA ILE A 422 -23.16 -7.71 -14.43
C ILE A 422 -22.92 -6.20 -14.49
N LYS A 423 -23.05 -5.64 -15.68
CA LYS A 423 -22.75 -4.23 -16.01
C LYS A 423 -23.89 -3.53 -16.73
N LYS A 424 -24.96 -4.27 -17.10
CA LYS A 424 -26.04 -3.78 -17.93
C LYS A 424 -27.37 -4.20 -17.36
N PHE A 425 -28.28 -3.24 -17.31
CA PHE A 425 -29.69 -3.51 -17.10
C PHE A 425 -30.38 -3.76 -18.44
N THR A 426 -31.35 -4.66 -18.46
CA THR A 426 -32.38 -4.66 -19.48
C THR A 426 -33.38 -3.54 -19.19
N MET A 427 -34.24 -3.16 -20.17
CA MET A 427 -35.24 -2.14 -19.92
C MET A 427 -36.21 -2.55 -18.80
N GLU A 428 -36.61 -3.80 -18.75
CA GLU A 428 -37.46 -4.35 -17.70
C GLU A 428 -36.78 -4.28 -16.32
N ALA A 429 -35.52 -4.71 -16.21
CA ALA A 429 -34.76 -4.63 -14.97
C ALA A 429 -34.52 -3.18 -14.51
N LEU A 430 -34.29 -2.25 -15.47
CA LEU A 430 -34.10 -0.84 -15.17
C LEU A 430 -35.39 -0.19 -14.62
N LYS A 431 -36.56 -0.50 -15.22
CA LYS A 431 -37.86 -0.04 -14.70
C LYS A 431 -38.14 -0.62 -13.33
N GLY A 432 -37.92 -1.91 -13.13
CA GLY A 432 -38.09 -2.55 -11.83
C GLY A 432 -37.18 -1.94 -10.75
N PHE A 433 -35.93 -1.64 -11.09
CA PHE A 433 -34.99 -0.96 -10.19
C PHE A 433 -35.42 0.47 -9.84
N ARG A 434 -35.88 1.26 -10.84
CA ARG A 434 -36.47 2.59 -10.64
C ARG A 434 -37.66 2.54 -9.68
N ASP A 435 -38.58 1.61 -9.92
CA ASP A 435 -39.80 1.45 -9.13
C ASP A 435 -39.50 1.04 -7.69
N HIS A 436 -38.56 0.09 -7.50
CA HIS A 436 -38.08 -0.33 -6.19
C HIS A 436 -37.50 0.84 -5.38
N LEU A 437 -36.72 1.70 -6.02
CA LEU A 437 -36.09 2.87 -5.40
C LEU A 437 -37.04 4.08 -5.32
N ASN A 438 -38.25 3.99 -5.86
CA ASN A 438 -39.20 5.11 -5.95
C ASN A 438 -38.63 6.37 -6.63
N ILE A 439 -37.84 6.19 -7.71
CA ILE A 439 -37.28 7.32 -8.46
C ILE A 439 -38.35 7.89 -9.41
N PRO A 440 -38.66 9.20 -9.36
CA PRO A 440 -39.76 9.80 -10.12
C PRO A 440 -39.35 10.07 -11.59
N ILE A 441 -39.01 9.04 -12.33
CA ILE A 441 -38.69 9.09 -13.77
C ILE A 441 -39.73 8.26 -14.51
N SER A 442 -40.33 8.82 -15.53
CA SER A 442 -41.42 8.13 -16.30
C SER A 442 -40.86 7.02 -17.19
N ASP A 443 -41.75 6.09 -17.57
CA ASP A 443 -41.44 5.02 -18.54
C ASP A 443 -41.00 5.60 -19.87
N GLU A 444 -41.70 6.66 -20.34
CA GLU A 444 -41.39 7.34 -21.61
C GLU A 444 -39.98 7.94 -21.60
N GLU A 445 -39.49 8.40 -20.47
CA GLU A 445 -38.11 8.93 -20.35
C GLU A 445 -37.07 7.83 -20.40
N LEU A 446 -37.29 6.70 -19.72
CA LEU A 446 -36.38 5.54 -19.77
C LEU A 446 -36.34 4.89 -21.15
N GLU A 447 -37.48 4.76 -21.82
CA GLU A 447 -37.60 4.12 -23.12
C GLU A 447 -36.95 4.91 -24.28
N LYS A 448 -36.58 6.19 -24.07
CA LYS A 448 -35.89 7.00 -25.10
C LYS A 448 -34.54 6.38 -25.47
N ASP A 449 -33.76 5.95 -24.51
CA ASP A 449 -32.44 5.34 -24.73
C ASP A 449 -32.00 4.51 -23.52
N LEU A 450 -32.00 3.19 -23.64
CA LEU A 450 -31.54 2.27 -22.58
C LEU A 450 -30.12 2.55 -22.08
N TYR A 451 -29.29 3.08 -22.95
CA TYR A 451 -27.88 3.39 -22.60
C TYR A 451 -27.64 4.84 -22.20
N ASN A 452 -28.70 5.64 -22.08
CA ASN A 452 -28.63 7.02 -21.63
C ASN A 452 -29.82 7.39 -20.74
N PRO A 453 -30.17 6.53 -19.74
CA PRO A 453 -31.22 6.87 -18.79
C PRO A 453 -30.82 8.10 -17.99
N PRO A 454 -31.77 8.96 -17.57
CA PRO A 454 -31.44 10.18 -16.83
C PRO A 454 -30.90 9.89 -15.44
N TYR A 455 -29.92 10.70 -15.01
CA TYR A 455 -29.62 10.82 -13.59
C TYR A 455 -30.78 11.48 -12.86
N TYR A 456 -30.83 11.32 -11.54
CA TYR A 456 -31.83 11.97 -10.73
C TYR A 456 -31.20 12.86 -9.65
N LEU A 457 -31.58 14.10 -9.63
CA LEU A 457 -31.34 15.05 -8.54
C LEU A 457 -32.67 15.65 -8.13
N PRO A 458 -32.98 15.70 -6.81
CA PRO A 458 -34.18 16.38 -6.33
C PRO A 458 -34.02 17.90 -6.44
N GLU A 459 -35.12 18.62 -6.24
CA GLU A 459 -35.05 20.08 -6.11
C GLU A 459 -34.23 20.47 -4.88
N ALA A 460 -33.54 21.60 -4.95
CA ALA A 460 -32.61 22.07 -3.89
C ALA A 460 -33.28 22.27 -2.52
N ASN A 461 -34.60 22.45 -2.47
CA ASN A 461 -35.40 22.58 -1.27
C ASN A 461 -35.96 21.25 -0.74
N HIS A 462 -35.62 20.13 -1.35
CA HIS A 462 -36.12 18.82 -0.93
C HIS A 462 -35.62 18.49 0.50
N PRO A 463 -36.52 18.10 1.44
CA PRO A 463 -36.14 17.88 2.85
C PRO A 463 -34.99 16.91 3.05
N ALA A 464 -34.98 15.80 2.33
CA ALA A 464 -33.91 14.79 2.45
C ALA A 464 -32.57 15.32 1.98
N LEU A 465 -32.53 16.12 0.91
CA LEU A 465 -31.29 16.76 0.42
C LEU A 465 -30.76 17.78 1.45
N GLN A 466 -31.64 18.60 1.98
CA GLN A 466 -31.28 19.59 3.02
C GLN A 466 -30.78 18.91 4.30
N TYR A 467 -31.40 17.81 4.69
CA TYR A 467 -30.98 17.01 5.85
C TYR A 467 -29.55 16.47 5.61
N MET A 468 -29.30 15.82 4.48
CA MET A 468 -28.00 15.28 4.11
C MET A 468 -26.90 16.37 4.12
N GLN A 469 -27.16 17.52 3.50
CA GLN A 469 -26.23 18.65 3.48
C GLN A 469 -25.96 19.23 4.87
N ALA A 470 -27.00 19.32 5.71
CA ALA A 470 -26.87 19.79 7.10
C ALA A 470 -25.98 18.84 7.92
N ARG A 471 -26.17 17.53 7.80
CA ARG A 471 -25.32 16.53 8.46
C ARG A 471 -23.86 16.64 8.02
N ARG A 472 -23.59 16.78 6.71
CA ARG A 472 -22.22 16.95 6.21
C ARG A 472 -21.58 18.25 6.70
N LYS A 473 -22.34 19.32 6.77
CA LYS A 473 -21.88 20.61 7.32
C LYS A 473 -21.52 20.49 8.79
N GLU A 474 -22.35 19.83 9.59
CA GLU A 474 -22.12 19.58 11.01
C GLU A 474 -20.84 18.72 11.22
N LEU A 475 -20.63 17.72 10.40
CA LEU A 475 -19.45 16.86 10.42
C LEU A 475 -18.19 17.48 9.78
N GLY A 476 -18.24 18.74 9.32
CA GLY A 476 -17.07 19.46 8.84
C GLY A 476 -16.80 19.37 7.34
N GLY A 477 -17.80 18.99 6.53
CA GLY A 477 -17.71 19.01 5.07
C GLY A 477 -17.66 17.65 4.39
N TYR A 478 -17.42 17.65 3.09
CA TYR A 478 -17.48 16.44 2.25
C TYR A 478 -16.33 15.48 2.50
N ILE A 479 -16.60 14.18 2.24
CA ILE A 479 -15.63 13.08 2.18
C ILE A 479 -16.00 12.17 0.97
N PRO A 480 -15.02 11.75 0.14
CA PRO A 480 -13.59 12.10 0.21
C PRO A 480 -13.35 13.58 -0.13
N GLY A 481 -12.17 14.03 0.19
CA GLY A 481 -11.72 15.39 -0.12
C GLY A 481 -10.26 15.56 0.30
N ARG A 482 -9.44 16.11 -0.58
CA ARG A 482 -8.01 16.31 -0.38
C ARG A 482 -7.66 17.78 -0.58
N PRO A 483 -6.84 18.40 0.30
CA PRO A 483 -6.49 19.81 0.17
C PRO A 483 -5.70 20.14 -1.08
N ASN A 484 -4.91 19.18 -1.62
CA ASN A 484 -3.96 19.37 -2.72
C ASN A 484 -3.05 20.57 -2.47
N VAL A 485 -2.46 20.63 -1.27
CA VAL A 485 -1.63 21.74 -0.82
C VAL A 485 -0.14 21.46 -1.04
N GLN A 486 0.64 22.54 -1.17
CA GLN A 486 2.10 22.52 -1.27
C GLN A 486 2.69 23.37 -0.14
N PRO A 487 2.75 22.88 1.10
CA PRO A 487 3.30 23.64 2.22
C PRO A 487 4.79 23.91 2.03
N GLU A 488 5.19 25.17 2.21
CA GLU A 488 6.59 25.56 2.12
C GLU A 488 7.36 25.18 3.38
N ILE A 489 8.56 24.68 3.20
CA ILE A 489 9.53 24.45 4.30
C ILE A 489 10.86 25.13 3.98
N THR A 490 11.56 25.54 5.04
CA THR A 490 12.92 26.07 4.88
C THR A 490 13.89 24.94 4.60
N LEU A 491 14.49 24.94 3.40
CA LEU A 491 15.47 23.93 3.01
C LEU A 491 16.81 24.09 3.74
N PRO A 492 17.62 23.01 3.87
CA PRO A 492 18.95 23.08 4.45
C PRO A 492 19.90 23.99 3.65
N ASP A 493 20.80 24.68 4.35
CA ASP A 493 21.92 25.36 3.71
C ASP A 493 22.89 24.33 3.07
N SER A 494 23.46 24.65 1.91
CA SER A 494 24.40 23.79 1.18
C SER A 494 25.61 23.33 1.99
N LYS A 495 25.95 24.04 3.09
CA LYS A 495 27.03 23.66 4.02
C LYS A 495 26.80 22.31 4.70
N VAL A 496 25.56 21.84 4.83
CA VAL A 496 25.27 20.54 5.45
C VAL A 496 25.88 19.40 4.62
N TYR A 497 25.97 19.55 3.32
CA TYR A 497 26.49 18.55 2.38
C TYR A 497 28.03 18.56 2.30
N ALA A 498 28.67 19.64 2.80
CA ALA A 498 30.11 19.85 2.63
C ALA A 498 31.00 18.76 3.22
N GLN A 499 30.57 18.11 4.32
CA GLN A 499 31.35 17.06 4.94
C GLN A 499 31.38 15.78 4.06
N THR A 500 30.26 15.42 3.45
CA THR A 500 30.17 14.29 2.53
C THR A 500 30.97 14.53 1.24
N LYS A 501 31.04 15.78 0.76
CA LYS A 501 31.81 16.21 -0.42
C LYS A 501 33.34 16.18 -0.19
N LYS A 502 33.83 16.11 1.04
CA LYS A 502 35.29 16.05 1.34
C LYS A 502 35.93 14.68 1.08
N GLY A 503 35.12 13.65 0.86
CA GLY A 503 35.59 12.28 0.72
C GLY A 503 36.14 11.68 2.03
N SER A 504 36.90 10.58 1.90
CA SER A 504 37.41 9.78 3.03
C SER A 504 38.88 10.06 3.40
N GLY A 505 39.55 10.93 2.68
CA GLY A 505 40.97 11.22 2.86
C GLY A 505 41.84 9.99 2.55
N LYS A 506 42.60 9.51 3.53
CA LYS A 506 43.44 8.32 3.36
C LYS A 506 42.73 7.00 3.68
N GLN A 507 41.53 7.06 4.21
CA GLN A 507 40.74 5.90 4.59
C GLN A 507 39.82 5.46 3.45
N THR A 508 39.31 4.25 3.54
CA THR A 508 38.20 3.78 2.70
C THR A 508 36.90 3.95 3.46
N ALA A 509 35.80 4.14 2.73
CA ALA A 509 34.46 4.19 3.29
C ALA A 509 33.44 3.64 2.28
N ALA A 510 32.46 2.92 2.77
CA ALA A 510 31.32 2.45 1.98
C ALA A 510 30.38 3.61 1.63
N THR A 511 29.73 3.56 0.47
CA THR A 511 28.73 4.57 0.08
C THR A 511 27.54 4.55 1.03
N THR A 512 27.14 3.38 1.60
CA THR A 512 26.18 3.27 2.70
C THR A 512 26.54 4.19 3.87
N MET A 513 27.81 4.17 4.30
CA MET A 513 28.27 5.00 5.41
C MET A 513 28.33 6.49 5.04
N ALA A 514 28.63 6.81 3.78
CA ALA A 514 28.59 8.21 3.31
C ALA A 514 27.16 8.75 3.35
N PHE A 515 26.18 7.97 2.88
CA PHE A 515 24.77 8.33 2.92
C PHE A 515 24.25 8.47 4.37
N VAL A 516 24.50 7.49 5.22
CA VAL A 516 24.06 7.49 6.64
C VAL A 516 24.64 8.69 7.41
N ARG A 517 25.89 9.05 7.13
CA ARG A 517 26.49 10.25 7.72
C ARG A 517 25.79 11.52 7.25
N LEU A 518 25.51 11.64 5.96
CA LEU A 518 24.78 12.77 5.40
C LEU A 518 23.37 12.87 6.00
N MET A 519 22.65 11.76 6.12
CA MET A 519 21.35 11.71 6.78
C MET A 519 21.42 12.22 8.22
N LYS A 520 22.45 11.82 8.97
CA LYS A 520 22.68 12.28 10.36
C LYS A 520 22.92 13.79 10.43
N ASP A 521 23.64 14.34 9.47
CA ASP A 521 23.89 15.78 9.41
C ASP A 521 22.62 16.55 9.05
N LEU A 522 21.82 16.06 8.13
CA LEU A 522 20.50 16.61 7.76
C LEU A 522 19.51 16.58 8.95
N MET A 523 19.47 15.49 9.72
CA MET A 523 18.61 15.36 10.91
C MET A 523 18.94 16.39 12.01
N ARG A 524 20.15 16.95 12.01
CA ARG A 524 20.57 17.99 12.96
C ARG A 524 20.22 19.41 12.53
N VAL A 525 19.76 19.61 11.32
CA VAL A 525 19.39 20.95 10.81
C VAL A 525 18.16 21.45 11.54
N LYS A 526 18.32 22.56 12.25
CA LYS A 526 17.23 23.19 13.02
C LYS A 526 16.09 23.62 12.10
N GLY A 527 14.86 23.27 12.44
CA GLY A 527 13.65 23.59 11.66
C GLY A 527 13.40 22.67 10.48
N PHE A 528 14.34 21.78 10.12
CA PHE A 528 14.22 20.82 9.04
C PHE A 528 14.35 19.36 9.53
N GLY A 529 15.36 19.08 10.33
CA GLY A 529 15.75 17.71 10.70
C GLY A 529 14.68 16.91 11.44
N HIS A 530 13.77 17.56 12.17
CA HIS A 530 12.64 16.91 12.84
C HIS A 530 11.60 16.33 11.86
N ARG A 531 11.64 16.75 10.59
CA ARG A 531 10.77 16.22 9.52
C ARG A 531 11.31 14.96 8.85
N ILE A 532 12.60 14.66 9.07
CA ILE A 532 13.23 13.45 8.53
C ILE A 532 12.83 12.26 9.39
N ALA A 533 12.27 11.24 8.76
CA ALA A 533 11.93 9.98 9.41
C ALA A 533 12.63 8.82 8.70
N PRO A 534 13.72 8.28 9.24
CA PRO A 534 14.30 7.04 8.77
C PRO A 534 13.31 5.88 8.98
N ILE A 535 13.13 5.03 7.98
CA ILE A 535 12.27 3.84 8.04
C ILE A 535 13.14 2.62 7.75
N THR A 536 13.03 1.58 8.56
CA THR A 536 13.80 0.36 8.38
C THR A 536 13.00 -0.88 8.81
N PRO A 537 13.06 -1.98 8.02
CA PRO A 537 12.49 -3.26 8.39
C PRO A 537 13.51 -4.14 9.17
N ASP A 538 14.01 -3.65 10.32
CA ASP A 538 14.92 -4.35 11.25
C ASP A 538 16.43 -4.37 10.90
N GLU A 539 16.90 -3.79 9.79
CA GLU A 539 18.32 -3.87 9.40
C GLU A 539 19.15 -2.62 9.76
N ALA A 540 18.71 -1.79 10.68
CA ALA A 540 19.38 -0.53 11.02
C ALA A 540 20.85 -0.69 11.38
N ARG A 541 21.25 -1.77 12.10
CA ARG A 541 22.65 -2.07 12.43
C ARG A 541 23.49 -2.41 11.21
N THR A 542 22.94 -3.19 10.28
CA THR A 542 23.63 -3.53 9.02
C THR A 542 23.96 -2.28 8.19
N PHE A 543 23.13 -1.26 8.28
CA PHE A 543 23.32 0.00 7.55
C PHE A 543 24.15 1.03 8.36
N GLY A 544 24.63 0.68 9.55
CA GLY A 544 25.39 1.58 10.42
C GLY A 544 24.55 2.68 11.09
N MET A 545 23.24 2.47 11.19
CA MET A 545 22.31 3.39 11.83
C MET A 545 22.20 3.21 13.35
N ASP A 546 22.83 2.20 13.93
CA ASP A 546 22.89 1.98 15.38
C ASP A 546 23.43 3.21 16.14
N SER A 547 24.30 4.00 15.50
CA SER A 547 24.75 5.29 16.03
C SER A 547 23.66 6.34 16.22
N PHE A 548 22.44 6.10 15.71
CA PHE A 548 21.28 6.99 15.85
C PHE A 548 20.39 6.60 17.04
N PHE A 549 20.45 5.35 17.52
CA PHE A 549 19.57 4.84 18.57
C PHE A 549 19.54 5.71 19.84
N PRO A 550 20.68 6.21 20.37
CA PRO A 550 20.63 7.05 21.56
C PRO A 550 20.05 8.45 21.31
N SER A 551 20.24 9.02 20.11
CA SER A 551 19.89 10.41 19.79
C SER A 551 18.54 10.57 19.08
N ALA A 552 18.29 9.77 18.04
CA ALA A 552 17.04 9.81 17.28
C ALA A 552 15.99 8.87 17.86
N LYS A 553 16.41 7.80 18.52
CA LYS A 553 15.57 6.74 19.12
C LYS A 553 14.62 6.08 18.12
N LEU A 554 14.17 4.88 18.45
CA LEU A 554 13.14 4.19 17.69
C LEU A 554 11.77 4.67 18.18
N TYR A 555 10.86 4.86 17.23
CA TYR A 555 9.49 5.23 17.54
C TYR A 555 8.75 4.04 18.16
N ASN A 556 8.19 4.24 19.33
CA ASN A 556 7.24 3.33 19.96
C ASN A 556 6.24 4.17 20.77
N PRO A 557 4.96 4.21 20.40
CA PRO A 557 3.95 5.04 21.06
C PRO A 557 3.77 4.68 22.54
N ASN A 558 4.13 3.45 22.95
CA ASN A 558 4.05 2.99 24.33
C ASN A 558 5.32 3.29 25.16
N GLY A 559 6.36 3.86 24.56
CA GLY A 559 7.67 4.05 25.20
C GLY A 559 8.43 2.74 25.41
N GLN A 560 9.46 2.78 26.24
CA GLN A 560 10.30 1.62 26.57
C GLN A 560 10.01 1.13 27.99
N ASN A 561 9.25 0.07 28.13
CA ASN A 561 8.81 -0.49 29.42
C ASN A 561 9.70 -1.63 29.93
N TYR A 562 10.91 -1.76 29.38
CA TYR A 562 11.91 -2.76 29.76
C TYR A 562 13.31 -2.15 29.78
N VAL A 563 14.25 -2.83 30.45
CA VAL A 563 15.67 -2.46 30.42
C VAL A 563 16.32 -3.23 29.26
N PRO A 564 16.89 -2.55 28.24
CA PRO A 564 17.53 -3.24 27.11
C PRO A 564 18.76 -4.02 27.58
N VAL A 565 19.02 -5.16 26.94
CA VAL A 565 20.12 -6.08 27.34
C VAL A 565 21.49 -5.41 27.36
N ASP A 566 21.74 -4.52 26.42
CA ASP A 566 22.99 -3.76 26.26
C ASP A 566 22.88 -2.31 26.81
N HIS A 567 22.08 -2.12 27.84
CA HIS A 567 21.85 -0.78 28.44
C HIS A 567 23.13 -0.07 28.93
N GLN A 568 24.21 -0.81 29.13
CA GLN A 568 25.52 -0.25 29.52
C GLN A 568 26.37 0.18 28.31
N LEU A 569 25.97 -0.13 27.10
CA LEU A 569 26.70 0.25 25.87
C LEU A 569 26.30 1.65 25.40
N MET A 570 27.24 2.34 24.76
CA MET A 570 27.00 3.70 24.22
C MET A 570 25.95 3.71 23.09
N LEU A 571 25.78 2.61 22.36
CA LEU A 571 24.86 2.46 21.23
C LEU A 571 23.65 1.61 21.61
N THR A 572 23.09 1.87 22.79
CA THR A 572 21.95 1.15 23.33
C THR A 572 20.69 1.32 22.47
N TYR A 573 20.00 0.23 22.20
CA TYR A 573 18.69 0.24 21.59
C TYR A 573 17.68 0.98 22.48
N THR A 574 17.13 2.07 21.99
CA THR A 574 16.29 2.98 22.79
C THR A 574 15.01 3.30 22.06
N GLU A 575 13.87 3.04 22.71
CA GLU A 575 12.53 3.34 22.19
C GLU A 575 11.92 4.55 22.91
N SER A 576 11.08 5.30 22.22
CA SER A 576 10.39 6.49 22.75
C SER A 576 9.19 6.87 21.91
N PRO A 577 8.11 7.44 22.50
CA PRO A 577 7.03 8.07 21.74
C PRO A 577 7.52 9.23 20.85
N GLU A 578 8.63 9.85 21.21
CA GLU A 578 9.30 10.90 20.42
C GLU A 578 10.48 10.34 19.59
N GLY A 579 10.54 9.01 19.40
CA GLY A 579 11.54 8.36 18.57
C GLY A 579 11.33 8.68 17.08
N GLN A 580 12.40 9.03 16.39
CA GLN A 580 12.33 9.51 15.00
C GLN A 580 12.42 8.38 13.97
N ILE A 581 13.05 7.24 14.36
CA ILE A 581 13.22 6.08 13.48
C ILE A 581 11.98 5.20 13.53
N VAL A 582 11.33 5.02 12.39
CA VAL A 582 10.20 4.11 12.24
C VAL A 582 10.74 2.70 11.96
N HIS A 583 10.49 1.79 12.90
CA HIS A 583 10.98 0.41 12.86
C HIS A 583 9.81 -0.55 12.90
N VAL A 584 9.51 -1.20 11.77
CA VAL A 584 8.29 -2.00 11.60
C VAL A 584 8.47 -3.51 11.82
N GLY A 585 9.70 -3.96 12.11
CA GLY A 585 10.06 -5.38 12.11
C GLY A 585 10.37 -5.88 10.70
N ILE A 586 10.65 -7.18 10.56
CA ILE A 586 10.99 -7.82 9.27
C ILE A 586 9.75 -7.86 8.37
N ASN A 587 9.37 -6.69 7.86
CA ASN A 587 8.15 -6.48 7.06
C ASN A 587 8.34 -5.32 6.09
N GLU A 588 8.89 -5.58 4.91
CA GLU A 588 9.10 -4.55 3.88
C GLU A 588 7.78 -3.98 3.34
N ALA A 589 6.71 -4.79 3.30
CA ALA A 589 5.38 -4.30 2.91
C ALA A 589 4.86 -3.26 3.91
N GLY A 590 5.00 -3.52 5.22
CA GLY A 590 4.67 -2.57 6.28
C GLY A 590 5.56 -1.32 6.24
N ALA A 591 6.86 -1.48 6.00
CA ALA A 591 7.78 -0.35 5.87
C ALA A 591 7.43 0.54 4.66
N THR A 592 7.01 -0.07 3.54
CA THR A 592 6.52 0.66 2.36
C THR A 592 5.22 1.41 2.69
N ALA A 593 4.30 0.80 3.44
CA ALA A 593 3.07 1.46 3.88
C ALA A 593 3.36 2.65 4.82
N ALA A 594 4.33 2.52 5.74
CA ALA A 594 4.80 3.64 6.56
C ALA A 594 5.43 4.75 5.70
N PHE A 595 6.21 4.39 4.67
CA PHE A 595 6.75 5.35 3.71
C PHE A 595 5.64 6.11 2.98
N ILE A 596 4.56 5.42 2.59
CA ILE A 596 3.40 6.04 1.92
C ILE A 596 2.73 7.06 2.85
N ALA A 597 2.46 6.70 4.10
CA ALA A 597 1.83 7.59 5.07
C ALA A 597 2.65 8.86 5.32
N LEU A 598 3.96 8.71 5.52
CA LEU A 598 4.88 9.83 5.71
C LEU A 598 5.09 10.65 4.44
N GLY A 599 5.26 9.99 3.28
CA GLY A 599 5.57 10.64 2.01
C GLY A 599 4.43 11.47 1.45
N SER A 600 3.18 11.19 1.83
CA SER A 600 1.99 11.96 1.45
C SER A 600 1.52 12.95 2.52
N SER A 601 2.23 13.07 3.64
CA SER A 601 1.86 13.89 4.79
C SER A 601 1.70 15.38 4.47
N TYR A 602 2.47 15.89 3.51
CA TYR A 602 2.38 17.28 3.04
C TYR A 602 0.95 17.66 2.62
N ASP A 603 0.21 16.70 2.10
CA ASP A 603 -1.15 16.90 1.60
C ASP A 603 -2.20 16.29 2.55
N THR A 604 -2.02 15.07 3.04
CA THR A 604 -2.98 14.44 3.97
C THR A 604 -3.10 15.19 5.29
N HIS A 605 -2.03 15.85 5.72
CA HIS A 605 -1.97 16.57 7.00
C HIS A 605 -1.59 18.05 6.87
N GLY A 606 -1.13 18.51 5.71
CA GLY A 606 -0.55 19.85 5.53
C GLY A 606 0.82 20.01 6.19
N GLU A 607 1.45 18.90 6.60
CA GLU A 607 2.75 18.88 7.28
C GLU A 607 3.73 18.01 6.49
N PRO A 608 4.66 18.58 5.72
CA PRO A 608 5.64 17.81 4.95
C PRO A 608 6.55 17.00 5.86
N MET A 609 6.60 15.69 5.64
CA MET A 609 7.60 14.79 6.22
C MET A 609 8.54 14.32 5.13
N ILE A 610 9.75 13.94 5.53
CA ILE A 610 10.82 13.50 4.62
C ILE A 610 11.18 12.07 5.00
N PRO A 611 10.43 11.07 4.52
CA PRO A 611 10.78 9.68 4.80
C PRO A 611 12.04 9.28 4.05
N ILE A 612 12.92 8.55 4.74
CA ILE A 612 14.10 7.91 4.17
C ILE A 612 13.99 6.43 4.48
N TYR A 613 13.51 5.66 3.52
CA TYR A 613 13.31 4.22 3.66
C TYR A 613 14.53 3.46 3.17
N ILE A 614 15.19 2.73 4.09
CA ILE A 614 16.41 1.95 3.82
C ILE A 614 16.10 0.47 3.99
N PHE A 615 16.47 -0.34 3.00
CA PHE A 615 16.26 -1.79 2.98
C PHE A 615 17.41 -2.50 2.24
N TYR A 616 17.48 -3.81 2.37
CA TYR A 616 18.24 -4.64 1.44
C TYR A 616 17.69 -4.48 0.03
N SER A 617 18.50 -4.00 -0.92
CA SER A 617 18.06 -3.65 -2.29
C SER A 617 17.35 -4.80 -3.01
N MET A 618 17.75 -6.04 -2.72
CA MET A 618 17.11 -7.25 -3.26
C MET A 618 15.63 -7.36 -2.90
N PHE A 619 15.23 -6.93 -1.69
CA PHE A 619 13.88 -7.15 -1.18
C PHE A 619 12.92 -5.97 -1.40
N GLY A 620 13.39 -4.81 -1.81
CA GLY A 620 12.58 -3.62 -2.04
C GLY A 620 11.58 -3.80 -3.18
N PHE A 621 11.97 -3.44 -4.38
CA PHE A 621 11.07 -3.48 -5.55
C PHE A 621 10.58 -4.89 -5.90
N GLN A 622 11.40 -5.91 -5.70
CA GLN A 622 10.99 -7.30 -5.96
C GLN A 622 9.85 -7.76 -5.04
N ARG A 623 9.82 -7.33 -3.78
CA ARG A 623 8.81 -7.73 -2.79
C ARG A 623 7.65 -6.76 -2.68
N THR A 624 7.88 -5.46 -2.86
CA THR A 624 6.91 -4.40 -2.57
C THR A 624 6.65 -3.44 -3.73
N GLY A 625 6.91 -3.87 -4.96
CA GLY A 625 6.72 -3.06 -6.16
C GLY A 625 5.30 -2.50 -6.31
N ASP A 626 4.29 -3.27 -5.93
CA ASP A 626 2.89 -2.85 -5.90
C ASP A 626 2.65 -1.72 -4.87
N GLY A 627 3.24 -1.81 -3.68
CA GLY A 627 3.21 -0.73 -2.69
C GLY A 627 3.86 0.55 -3.22
N PHE A 628 4.99 0.45 -3.94
CA PHE A 628 5.62 1.62 -4.58
C PHE A 628 4.79 2.17 -5.75
N TRP A 629 4.01 1.33 -6.43
CA TRP A 629 3.05 1.80 -7.43
C TRP A 629 1.93 2.61 -6.79
N ALA A 630 1.38 2.14 -5.66
CA ALA A 630 0.41 2.89 -4.87
C ALA A 630 1.01 4.19 -4.29
N ALA A 631 2.29 4.19 -3.86
CA ALA A 631 3.00 5.39 -3.44
C ALA A 631 3.05 6.45 -4.55
N ALA A 632 3.30 6.02 -5.79
CA ALA A 632 3.30 6.90 -6.96
C ALA A 632 1.91 7.48 -7.25
N ASP A 633 0.85 6.67 -7.14
CA ASP A 633 -0.53 7.14 -7.29
C ASP A 633 -0.93 8.12 -6.18
N GLN A 634 -0.51 7.88 -4.95
CA GLN A 634 -0.74 8.77 -3.80
C GLN A 634 0.15 10.02 -3.82
N MET A 635 1.01 10.17 -4.85
CA MET A 635 1.92 11.31 -5.04
C MET A 635 2.92 11.48 -3.88
N CYS A 636 3.44 10.36 -3.38
CA CYS A 636 4.41 10.36 -2.29
C CYS A 636 5.73 11.02 -2.68
N ARG A 637 6.41 11.57 -1.68
CA ARG A 637 7.74 12.19 -1.76
C ARG A 637 8.66 11.55 -0.73
N GLY A 638 9.93 11.42 -1.04
CA GLY A 638 10.91 10.87 -0.12
C GLY A 638 12.02 10.10 -0.82
N PHE A 639 12.91 9.55 -0.01
CA PHE A 639 14.04 8.78 -0.48
C PHE A 639 13.87 7.30 -0.15
N VAL A 640 14.14 6.46 -1.12
CA VAL A 640 14.20 5.00 -0.99
C VAL A 640 15.64 4.58 -1.26
N ILE A 641 16.25 3.89 -0.33
CA ILE A 641 17.67 3.55 -0.36
C ILE A 641 17.83 2.04 -0.42
N GLY A 642 18.23 1.55 -1.59
CA GLY A 642 18.63 0.17 -1.77
C GLY A 642 20.05 -0.04 -1.23
N ALA A 643 20.16 -0.48 0.02
CA ALA A 643 21.45 -0.78 0.63
C ALA A 643 21.86 -2.22 0.39
N THR A 644 23.13 -2.56 0.66
CA THR A 644 23.69 -3.88 0.28
C THR A 644 23.54 -4.18 -1.22
N ALA A 645 23.63 -3.14 -2.03
CA ALA A 645 23.41 -3.21 -3.47
C ALA A 645 24.49 -4.01 -4.22
N GLY A 646 24.13 -4.44 -5.42
CA GLY A 646 25.04 -5.12 -6.35
C GLY A 646 25.03 -6.65 -6.27
N ARG A 647 25.33 -7.27 -7.40
CA ARG A 647 25.35 -8.74 -7.55
C ARG A 647 26.57 -9.38 -6.91
N THR A 648 27.70 -8.69 -6.90
CA THR A 648 28.99 -9.23 -6.42
C THR A 648 29.48 -8.55 -5.14
N THR A 649 28.87 -7.44 -4.76
CA THR A 649 29.40 -6.59 -3.67
C THR A 649 29.08 -7.12 -2.29
N LEU A 650 27.92 -7.77 -2.10
CA LEU A 650 27.58 -8.42 -0.84
C LEU A 650 28.17 -9.83 -0.78
N SER A 651 29.44 -9.93 -0.37
CA SER A 651 30.18 -11.19 -0.33
C SER A 651 29.64 -12.17 0.71
N GLY A 652 29.55 -13.45 0.35
CA GLY A 652 29.22 -14.56 1.27
C GLY A 652 27.73 -14.79 1.52
N GLU A 653 26.84 -13.84 1.22
CA GLU A 653 25.38 -13.96 1.51
C GLU A 653 24.64 -14.83 0.48
N GLY A 654 25.07 -14.83 -0.77
CA GLY A 654 24.54 -15.69 -1.82
C GLY A 654 23.29 -15.16 -2.51
N LEU A 655 22.67 -16.07 -3.26
CA LEU A 655 21.63 -15.82 -4.26
C LEU A 655 20.49 -14.92 -3.78
N GLN A 656 19.97 -15.12 -2.58
CA GLN A 656 18.79 -14.39 -2.07
C GLN A 656 19.10 -12.91 -1.74
N HIS A 657 20.36 -12.54 -1.59
CA HIS A 657 20.77 -11.19 -1.18
C HIS A 657 21.53 -10.44 -2.28
N ASN A 658 22.04 -11.13 -3.29
CA ASN A 658 22.83 -10.55 -4.38
C ASN A 658 21.91 -9.85 -5.41
N ASP A 659 21.67 -8.56 -5.24
CA ASP A 659 20.81 -7.77 -6.11
C ASP A 659 21.48 -7.43 -7.44
N GLY A 660 20.93 -7.92 -8.53
CA GLY A 660 21.38 -7.56 -9.89
C GLY A 660 20.34 -6.84 -10.73
N HIS A 661 19.14 -6.54 -10.19
CA HIS A 661 18.01 -6.13 -11.03
C HIS A 661 17.09 -5.06 -10.41
N SER A 662 17.29 -4.62 -9.19
CA SER A 662 16.43 -3.61 -8.57
C SER A 662 16.31 -2.30 -9.35
N PRO A 663 17.40 -1.79 -10.02
CA PRO A 663 17.28 -0.59 -10.85
C PRO A 663 16.35 -0.77 -12.07
N ILE A 664 16.31 -1.97 -12.66
CA ILE A 664 15.37 -2.27 -13.77
C ILE A 664 13.93 -2.32 -13.25
N LEU A 665 13.67 -3.00 -12.14
CA LEU A 665 12.33 -3.02 -11.54
C LEU A 665 11.87 -1.60 -11.19
N ALA A 666 12.72 -0.80 -10.55
CA ALA A 666 12.44 0.58 -10.22
C ALA A 666 12.16 1.45 -11.46
N SER A 667 12.86 1.21 -12.58
CA SER A 667 12.75 1.99 -13.82
C SER A 667 11.36 1.92 -14.45
N THR A 668 10.57 0.90 -14.13
CA THR A 668 9.20 0.73 -14.60
C THR A 668 8.21 1.69 -13.93
N ASN A 669 8.57 2.25 -12.76
CA ASN A 669 7.72 3.20 -12.05
C ASN A 669 8.09 4.65 -12.47
N PRO A 670 7.17 5.39 -13.11
CA PRO A 670 7.48 6.72 -13.67
C PRO A 670 7.74 7.80 -12.63
N ALA A 671 7.29 7.60 -11.38
CA ALA A 671 7.49 8.58 -10.30
C ALA A 671 8.84 8.45 -9.59
N PHE A 672 9.64 7.42 -9.87
CA PHE A 672 10.97 7.28 -9.28
C PHE A 672 12.06 7.92 -10.14
N LYS A 673 12.93 8.69 -9.49
CA LYS A 673 14.25 9.12 -9.98
C LYS A 673 15.29 8.11 -9.47
N ILE A 674 16.03 7.46 -10.37
CA ILE A 674 16.84 6.30 -10.01
C ILE A 674 18.31 6.64 -10.20
N TYR A 675 19.11 6.46 -9.14
CA TYR A 675 20.54 6.76 -9.15
C TYR A 675 21.36 5.63 -8.55
N ASP A 676 22.52 5.37 -9.19
CA ASP A 676 23.56 4.44 -8.77
C ASP A 676 24.90 5.17 -8.63
N PRO A 677 25.05 6.02 -7.57
CA PRO A 677 26.24 6.84 -7.38
C PRO A 677 27.44 6.03 -6.91
N ALA A 678 28.63 6.39 -7.39
CA ALA A 678 29.89 5.79 -7.01
C ALA A 678 30.51 6.42 -5.76
N TYR A 679 30.35 7.73 -5.59
CA TYR A 679 31.07 8.52 -4.58
C TYR A 679 30.18 9.40 -3.71
N GLY A 680 30.67 9.74 -2.52
CA GLY A 680 29.93 10.55 -1.55
C GLY A 680 29.54 11.94 -2.07
N TYR A 681 30.38 12.59 -2.88
CA TYR A 681 30.01 13.90 -3.45
C TYR A 681 28.85 13.78 -4.47
N GLU A 682 28.76 12.67 -5.23
CA GLU A 682 27.61 12.42 -6.11
C GLU A 682 26.33 12.24 -5.29
N ILE A 683 26.41 11.42 -4.21
CA ILE A 683 25.30 11.25 -3.26
C ILE A 683 24.84 12.60 -2.70
N ALA A 684 25.78 13.46 -2.30
CA ALA A 684 25.48 14.76 -1.73
C ALA A 684 24.69 15.65 -2.72
N HIS A 685 25.11 15.72 -3.99
CA HIS A 685 24.40 16.50 -5.01
C HIS A 685 23.03 15.92 -5.37
N ILE A 686 22.92 14.58 -5.47
CA ILE A 686 21.66 13.91 -5.78
C ILE A 686 20.65 14.13 -4.64
N VAL A 687 21.07 13.99 -3.37
CA VAL A 687 20.19 14.22 -2.21
C VAL A 687 19.80 15.69 -2.10
N GLU A 688 20.74 16.63 -2.28
CA GLU A 688 20.47 18.08 -2.32
C GLU A 688 19.42 18.41 -3.37
N ARG A 689 19.60 17.91 -4.62
CA ARG A 689 18.63 18.11 -5.70
C ARG A 689 17.29 17.45 -5.41
N GLY A 690 17.28 16.27 -4.81
CA GLY A 690 16.05 15.56 -4.44
C GLY A 690 15.22 16.35 -3.41
N ILE A 691 15.87 16.88 -2.39
CA ILE A 691 15.22 17.75 -1.40
C ILE A 691 14.68 19.04 -2.06
N GLU A 692 15.46 19.69 -2.94
CA GLU A 692 15.00 20.86 -3.70
C GLU A 692 13.78 20.53 -4.59
N GLN A 693 13.80 19.40 -5.30
CA GLN A 693 12.71 19.04 -6.20
C GLN A 693 11.44 18.73 -5.42
N MET A 694 11.51 17.90 -4.40
CA MET A 694 10.34 17.44 -3.68
C MET A 694 9.73 18.50 -2.76
N TYR A 695 10.55 19.36 -2.18
CA TYR A 695 10.14 20.28 -1.10
C TYR A 695 10.48 21.75 -1.36
N GLY A 696 11.07 22.08 -2.49
CA GLY A 696 11.37 23.44 -2.90
C GLY A 696 10.19 24.16 -3.55
N THR A 697 10.44 25.40 -4.03
CA THR A 697 9.42 26.28 -4.58
C THR A 697 9.52 26.49 -6.10
N LYS A 698 10.41 25.76 -6.78
CA LYS A 698 10.53 25.81 -8.24
C LYS A 698 9.29 25.24 -8.90
N ASP A 699 8.89 25.79 -10.04
CA ASP A 699 7.80 25.26 -10.87
C ASP A 699 8.28 24.01 -11.63
N GLU A 700 8.14 22.86 -10.98
CA GLU A 700 8.51 21.54 -11.48
C GLU A 700 7.66 20.46 -10.83
N ASP A 701 7.70 19.22 -11.33
CA ASP A 701 6.99 18.11 -10.69
C ASP A 701 7.67 17.77 -9.35
N HIS A 702 6.95 18.08 -8.26
CA HIS A 702 7.36 17.78 -6.90
C HIS A 702 6.99 16.35 -6.47
N ASN A 703 6.06 15.70 -7.19
CA ASN A 703 5.47 14.43 -6.80
C ASN A 703 6.28 13.25 -7.33
N VAL A 704 7.54 13.22 -6.93
CA VAL A 704 8.55 12.21 -7.28
C VAL A 704 9.19 11.62 -6.03
N MET A 705 9.74 10.43 -6.19
CA MET A 705 10.53 9.72 -5.19
C MET A 705 11.92 9.45 -5.74
N TYR A 706 12.93 9.44 -4.88
CA TYR A 706 14.32 9.17 -5.27
C TYR A 706 14.72 7.77 -4.81
N TYR A 707 15.14 6.91 -5.73
CA TYR A 707 15.75 5.62 -5.43
C TYR A 707 17.26 5.71 -5.64
N LEU A 708 18.03 5.51 -4.58
CA LEU A 708 19.50 5.47 -4.60
C LEU A 708 19.97 4.08 -4.19
N THR A 709 20.89 3.50 -4.93
CA THR A 709 21.61 2.30 -4.51
C THR A 709 22.90 2.68 -3.80
N VAL A 710 23.20 2.02 -2.68
CA VAL A 710 24.42 2.22 -1.89
C VAL A 710 25.01 0.86 -1.48
N TYR A 711 26.33 0.80 -1.35
CA TYR A 711 27.09 -0.43 -1.22
C TYR A 711 27.78 -0.52 0.12
N ASN A 712 28.01 -1.74 0.60
CA ASN A 712 28.72 -2.01 1.86
C ASN A 712 30.23 -2.18 1.68
N GLU A 713 30.72 -2.22 0.43
CA GLU A 713 32.15 -2.32 0.15
C GLU A 713 32.86 -0.99 0.49
N PRO A 714 33.88 -1.00 1.36
CA PRO A 714 34.68 0.18 1.59
C PRO A 714 35.60 0.45 0.40
N ILE A 715 35.43 1.58 -0.24
CA ILE A 715 36.31 2.06 -1.33
C ILE A 715 36.91 3.41 -0.95
N HIS A 716 37.96 3.83 -1.64
CA HIS A 716 38.47 5.19 -1.52
C HIS A 716 37.40 6.18 -2.01
N GLN A 717 37.00 7.08 -1.17
CA GLN A 717 36.06 8.16 -1.50
C GLN A 717 36.82 9.44 -1.82
N PRO A 718 36.94 9.84 -3.11
CA PRO A 718 37.63 11.06 -3.48
C PRO A 718 36.91 12.31 -2.96
N ALA A 719 37.64 13.37 -2.72
CA ALA A 719 37.03 14.69 -2.51
C ALA A 719 36.39 15.17 -3.83
N GLU A 720 35.34 15.98 -3.69
CA GLU A 720 34.70 16.63 -4.84
C GLU A 720 35.73 17.41 -5.67
N PRO A 721 35.84 17.18 -6.99
CA PRO A 721 36.72 17.94 -7.86
C PRO A 721 36.31 19.43 -7.93
N ALA A 722 37.28 20.33 -8.04
CA ALA A 722 36.98 21.78 -8.09
C ALA A 722 36.11 22.18 -9.30
N ASN A 723 36.16 21.40 -10.38
CA ASN A 723 35.42 21.61 -11.61
C ASN A 723 34.35 20.50 -11.83
N VAL A 724 33.74 20.02 -10.76
CA VAL A 724 32.71 18.98 -10.82
C VAL A 724 31.55 19.39 -11.73
N ASP A 725 31.11 18.46 -12.58
CA ASP A 725 29.95 18.62 -13.47
C ASP A 725 28.68 18.22 -12.73
N VAL A 726 28.18 19.12 -11.89
CA VAL A 726 26.96 18.88 -11.08
C VAL A 726 25.74 18.58 -11.96
N GLU A 727 25.60 19.29 -13.10
CA GLU A 727 24.51 19.02 -14.04
C GLU A 727 24.60 17.59 -14.56
N GLY A 728 25.81 17.14 -14.92
CA GLY A 728 26.04 15.77 -15.38
C GLY A 728 25.71 14.72 -14.32
N ILE A 729 26.08 14.96 -13.05
CA ILE A 729 25.70 14.09 -11.93
C ILE A 729 24.17 13.93 -11.83
N ILE A 730 23.44 15.05 -11.93
CA ILE A 730 21.98 15.05 -11.81
C ILE A 730 21.28 14.46 -13.03
N LYS A 731 21.80 14.74 -14.23
CA LYS A 731 21.23 14.22 -15.49
C LYS A 731 21.66 12.79 -15.81
N GLY A 732 22.63 12.24 -15.06
CA GLY A 732 22.95 10.84 -15.10
C GLY A 732 24.31 10.45 -15.66
N ILE A 733 25.15 11.37 -16.19
CA ILE A 733 26.50 11.07 -16.69
C ILE A 733 27.44 12.26 -16.56
N HIS A 734 28.61 12.03 -15.98
CA HIS A 734 29.70 13.01 -15.97
C HIS A 734 31.06 12.34 -16.14
N LYS A 735 32.05 13.11 -16.70
CA LYS A 735 33.41 12.61 -16.87
C LYS A 735 34.17 12.69 -15.53
N ILE A 736 34.78 11.57 -15.11
CA ILE A 736 35.63 11.49 -13.91
C ILE A 736 37.06 11.84 -14.24
N SER A 737 37.63 11.24 -15.29
CA SER A 737 39.01 11.46 -15.70
C SER A 737 39.20 11.31 -17.21
N GLU A 738 40.15 12.06 -17.73
CA GLU A 738 40.66 11.87 -19.07
C GLU A 738 41.72 10.79 -19.08
N SER A 739 41.98 10.23 -20.25
CA SER A 739 43.05 9.29 -20.43
C SER A 739 44.42 9.83 -19.98
N PRO A 740 45.22 9.01 -19.30
CA PRO A 740 46.63 9.37 -19.02
C PRO A 740 47.50 9.47 -20.26
N LEU A 741 47.05 8.96 -21.44
CA LEU A 741 47.74 9.03 -22.71
C LEU A 741 47.15 10.09 -23.63
N THR A 742 47.99 10.83 -24.32
CA THR A 742 47.63 11.84 -25.32
C THR A 742 47.47 11.28 -26.74
N SER A 743 47.93 10.05 -26.97
CA SER A 743 47.91 9.39 -28.29
C SER A 743 47.59 7.89 -28.15
N GLY A 744 47.32 7.23 -29.25
CA GLY A 744 46.92 5.82 -29.31
C GLY A 744 45.43 5.63 -29.67
N PRO A 745 45.00 4.35 -29.86
CA PRO A 745 43.57 4.04 -30.03
C PRO A 745 42.72 4.62 -28.89
N LYS A 746 41.52 5.08 -29.20
CA LYS A 746 40.63 5.75 -28.25
C LYS A 746 39.52 4.82 -27.81
N ALA A 747 39.10 4.94 -26.53
CA ALA A 747 37.93 4.27 -25.99
C ALA A 747 37.27 5.11 -24.90
N GLN A 748 36.01 4.77 -24.57
CA GLN A 748 35.25 5.39 -23.50
C GLN A 748 34.79 4.32 -22.53
N LEU A 749 35.15 4.44 -21.25
CA LEU A 749 34.71 3.56 -20.17
C LEU A 749 33.59 4.23 -19.40
N LEU A 750 32.41 3.65 -19.44
CA LEU A 750 31.25 4.09 -18.65
C LEU A 750 31.04 3.09 -17.52
N ALA A 751 30.88 3.57 -16.30
CA ALA A 751 30.61 2.71 -15.15
C ALA A 751 29.67 3.40 -14.15
N SER A 752 28.98 2.60 -13.35
CA SER A 752 28.10 3.10 -12.28
C SER A 752 28.41 2.46 -10.95
N GLY A 753 28.10 3.15 -9.86
CA GLY A 753 28.24 2.65 -8.51
C GLY A 753 29.64 2.08 -8.24
N VAL A 754 29.68 0.90 -7.64
CA VAL A 754 30.92 0.21 -7.24
C VAL A 754 31.79 -0.23 -8.43
N ALA A 755 31.26 -0.24 -9.66
CA ALA A 755 32.04 -0.58 -10.86
C ALA A 755 32.97 0.55 -11.33
N VAL A 756 32.80 1.79 -10.84
CA VAL A 756 33.67 2.91 -11.22
C VAL A 756 35.12 2.68 -10.84
N PRO A 757 35.51 2.23 -9.64
CA PRO A 757 36.88 1.86 -9.30
C PRO A 757 37.47 0.76 -10.21
N TRP A 758 36.67 -0.20 -10.65
CA TRP A 758 37.15 -1.25 -11.57
C TRP A 758 37.48 -0.68 -12.96
N ALA A 759 36.60 0.20 -13.45
CA ALA A 759 36.82 0.90 -14.71
C ALA A 759 38.02 1.86 -14.63
N GLU A 760 38.28 2.50 -13.48
CA GLU A 760 39.51 3.29 -13.25
C GLU A 760 40.77 2.42 -13.32
N LYS A 761 40.75 1.24 -12.70
CA LYS A 761 41.86 0.27 -12.83
C LYS A 761 42.04 -0.18 -14.28
N ALA A 762 40.93 -0.46 -14.98
CA ALA A 762 40.98 -0.83 -16.40
C ALA A 762 41.56 0.30 -17.27
N GLN A 763 41.26 1.56 -17.00
CA GLN A 763 41.85 2.73 -17.67
C GLN A 763 43.36 2.73 -17.54
N LYS A 764 43.90 2.46 -16.35
CA LYS A 764 45.33 2.38 -16.08
C LYS A 764 45.98 1.21 -16.85
N LEU A 765 45.37 0.01 -16.77
CA LEU A 765 45.89 -1.17 -17.47
C LEU A 765 45.85 -1.01 -19.00
N LEU A 766 44.81 -0.38 -19.56
CA LEU A 766 44.73 -0.05 -20.98
C LEU A 766 45.88 0.88 -21.42
N ALA A 767 46.21 1.86 -20.63
CA ALA A 767 47.29 2.78 -20.91
C ALA A 767 48.69 2.12 -20.78
N GLU A 768 48.93 1.44 -19.67
CA GLU A 768 50.24 0.89 -19.30
C GLU A 768 50.60 -0.36 -20.13
N ASP A 769 49.67 -1.28 -20.28
CA ASP A 769 49.91 -2.58 -20.90
C ASP A 769 49.64 -2.58 -22.42
N TRP A 770 48.76 -1.72 -22.92
CA TRP A 770 48.21 -1.81 -24.28
C TRP A 770 48.32 -0.53 -25.09
N GLY A 771 48.74 0.59 -24.49
CA GLY A 771 48.87 1.86 -25.18
C GLY A 771 47.53 2.45 -25.68
N VAL A 772 46.41 2.08 -25.04
CA VAL A 772 45.06 2.54 -25.36
C VAL A 772 44.71 3.74 -24.51
N SER A 773 44.23 4.80 -25.16
CA SER A 773 43.81 6.06 -24.52
C SER A 773 42.30 5.99 -24.21
N ALA A 774 41.91 5.73 -22.96
CA ALA A 774 40.53 5.60 -22.55
C ALA A 774 40.14 6.73 -21.57
N ASP A 775 39.00 7.40 -21.79
CA ASP A 775 38.40 8.30 -20.83
C ASP A 775 37.45 7.52 -19.91
N LEU A 776 37.28 8.00 -18.66
CA LEU A 776 36.40 7.38 -17.66
C LEU A 776 35.23 8.30 -17.32
N TRP A 777 34.04 7.71 -17.31
CA TRP A 777 32.76 8.38 -16.99
C TRP A 777 32.04 7.66 -15.87
N SER A 778 31.50 8.43 -14.89
CA SER A 778 30.50 7.93 -13.96
C SER A 778 29.11 8.11 -14.55
N VAL A 779 28.35 7.04 -14.64
CA VAL A 779 26.95 7.07 -15.03
C VAL A 779 26.11 6.93 -13.76
N THR A 780 25.76 8.07 -13.20
CA THR A 780 24.97 8.10 -11.96
C THR A 780 23.52 7.66 -12.15
N SER A 781 23.00 7.70 -13.39
CA SER A 781 21.64 7.26 -13.69
C SER A 781 21.46 6.83 -15.15
N TRP A 782 21.44 5.53 -15.40
CA TRP A 782 21.07 4.95 -16.71
C TRP A 782 19.62 5.26 -17.08
N THR A 783 18.71 5.22 -16.09
CA THR A 783 17.28 5.42 -16.31
C THR A 783 16.93 6.86 -16.65
N GLU A 784 17.52 7.86 -16.00
CA GLU A 784 17.25 9.27 -16.35
C GLU A 784 17.79 9.62 -17.73
N LEU A 785 18.93 9.08 -18.11
CA LEU A 785 19.48 9.20 -19.48
C LEU A 785 18.54 8.58 -20.53
N ARG A 786 17.99 7.39 -20.24
CA ARG A 786 17.01 6.74 -21.11
C ARG A 786 15.74 7.57 -21.24
N ARG A 787 15.22 8.08 -20.13
CA ARG A 787 14.00 8.91 -20.11
C ARG A 787 14.17 10.19 -20.90
N ASP A 788 15.31 10.86 -20.76
CA ASP A 788 15.65 12.02 -21.58
C ASP A 788 15.69 11.69 -23.09
N GLY A 789 16.27 10.54 -23.44
CA GLY A 789 16.31 10.06 -24.83
C GLY A 789 14.92 9.80 -25.40
N ILE A 790 14.06 9.10 -24.66
CA ILE A 790 12.66 8.84 -25.05
C ILE A 790 11.87 10.16 -25.19
N ALA A 791 12.05 11.09 -24.26
CA ALA A 791 11.39 12.40 -24.34
C ALA A 791 11.83 13.16 -25.59
N ALA A 792 13.11 13.08 -25.97
CA ALA A 792 13.58 13.71 -27.20
C ALA A 792 12.94 13.10 -28.46
N GLU A 793 12.78 11.77 -28.50
CA GLU A 793 12.09 11.07 -29.60
C GLU A 793 10.59 11.43 -29.65
N GLU A 794 9.92 11.53 -28.50
CA GLU A 794 8.52 11.94 -28.42
C GLU A 794 8.32 13.39 -28.85
N GLU A 795 9.20 14.30 -28.40
CA GLU A 795 9.19 15.69 -28.86
C GLU A 795 9.31 15.78 -30.38
N ALA A 796 10.21 14.99 -30.99
CA ALA A 796 10.37 14.94 -32.45
C ALA A 796 9.13 14.35 -33.16
N LEU A 797 8.51 13.33 -32.59
CA LEU A 797 7.25 12.77 -33.12
C LEU A 797 6.12 13.79 -33.12
N LEU A 798 5.98 14.55 -32.04
CA LEU A 798 4.93 15.55 -31.90
C LEU A 798 5.19 16.85 -32.67
N ASN A 799 6.46 17.13 -33.01
CA ASN A 799 6.89 18.35 -33.73
C ASN A 799 7.68 18.00 -35.01
N PRO A 800 7.09 17.30 -36.01
CA PRO A 800 7.82 16.77 -37.16
C PRO A 800 8.46 17.83 -38.07
N ASN A 801 8.07 19.09 -37.93
CA ASN A 801 8.62 20.22 -38.70
C ASN A 801 9.73 21.01 -37.99
N GLN A 802 10.13 20.56 -36.77
CA GLN A 802 11.19 21.18 -35.98
C GLN A 802 12.43 20.29 -35.97
N PRO A 803 13.64 20.81 -35.80
CA PRO A 803 14.81 19.99 -35.55
C PRO A 803 14.63 19.16 -34.27
N ALA A 804 14.91 17.84 -34.33
CA ALA A 804 14.84 16.99 -33.17
C ALA A 804 15.84 17.43 -32.08
N ARG A 805 15.38 17.47 -30.83
CA ARG A 805 16.27 17.63 -29.68
C ARG A 805 17.24 16.44 -29.60
N VAL A 806 18.52 16.73 -29.41
CA VAL A 806 19.51 15.70 -29.22
C VAL A 806 19.46 15.21 -27.77
N PRO A 807 19.38 13.88 -27.50
CA PRO A 807 19.42 13.33 -26.15
C PRO A 807 20.67 13.75 -25.37
N TYR A 808 20.55 13.95 -24.07
CA TYR A 808 21.65 14.44 -23.24
C TYR A 808 22.89 13.53 -23.30
N VAL A 809 22.69 12.21 -23.22
CA VAL A 809 23.81 11.25 -23.34
C VAL A 809 24.50 11.36 -24.70
N THR A 810 23.75 11.56 -25.79
CA THR A 810 24.30 11.77 -27.13
C THR A 810 25.15 13.05 -27.19
N GLN A 811 24.63 14.16 -26.59
CA GLN A 811 25.36 15.42 -26.50
C GLN A 811 26.68 15.26 -25.73
N LYS A 812 26.64 14.60 -24.56
CA LYS A 812 27.84 14.40 -23.72
C LYS A 812 28.91 13.56 -24.41
N LEU A 813 28.51 12.60 -25.19
CA LEU A 813 29.42 11.68 -25.90
C LEU A 813 29.70 12.08 -27.35
N ALA A 814 29.14 13.17 -27.86
CA ALA A 814 29.25 13.59 -29.28
C ALA A 814 30.72 13.79 -29.74
N GLY A 815 31.61 14.22 -28.86
CA GLY A 815 33.04 14.39 -29.15
C GLY A 815 33.95 13.22 -28.73
N ALA A 816 33.39 12.19 -28.15
CA ALA A 816 34.12 11.06 -27.59
C ALA A 816 34.52 10.07 -28.71
N ALA A 817 35.80 9.84 -28.88
CA ALA A 817 36.32 8.94 -29.90
C ALA A 817 36.44 7.50 -29.40
N GLY A 818 36.30 6.53 -30.31
CA GLY A 818 36.45 5.10 -30.02
C GLY A 818 35.18 4.41 -29.57
N PRO A 819 35.22 3.11 -29.27
CA PRO A 819 34.07 2.37 -28.76
C PRO A 819 33.78 2.72 -27.30
N ILE A 820 32.53 2.50 -26.87
CA ILE A 820 32.05 2.68 -25.54
C ILE A 820 31.85 1.32 -24.85
N ILE A 821 32.47 1.13 -23.70
CA ILE A 821 32.33 -0.06 -22.87
C ILE A 821 31.68 0.36 -21.56
N ALA A 822 30.47 -0.15 -21.29
CA ALA A 822 29.68 0.12 -20.09
C ALA A 822 29.76 -1.06 -19.12
N THR A 823 30.03 -0.77 -17.84
CA THR A 823 30.22 -1.79 -16.79
C THR A 823 29.38 -1.48 -15.56
N THR A 824 28.77 -2.51 -15.03
CA THR A 824 27.90 -2.39 -13.83
C THR A 824 27.97 -3.66 -12.97
N ASP A 825 27.63 -3.56 -11.69
CA ASP A 825 27.43 -4.71 -10.78
C ASP A 825 26.00 -5.28 -10.84
N TYR A 826 25.20 -4.80 -11.77
CA TYR A 826 23.86 -5.31 -12.09
C TYR A 826 23.86 -6.08 -13.42
N THR A 827 22.69 -6.58 -13.83
CA THR A 827 22.54 -7.19 -15.16
C THR A 827 22.87 -6.20 -16.28
N SER A 828 23.31 -6.72 -17.42
CA SER A 828 23.62 -5.91 -18.61
C SER A 828 22.44 -5.08 -19.12
N ASP A 829 21.20 -5.46 -18.76
CA ASP A 829 19.99 -4.69 -19.06
C ASP A 829 20.03 -3.26 -18.47
N VAL A 830 20.79 -3.06 -17.39
CA VAL A 830 20.87 -1.74 -16.72
C VAL A 830 21.59 -0.72 -17.62
N PRO A 831 22.83 -0.93 -18.08
CA PRO A 831 23.48 -0.01 -19.03
C PRO A 831 22.86 -0.08 -20.44
N ASP A 832 22.27 -1.19 -20.86
CA ASP A 832 21.63 -1.30 -22.17
C ASP A 832 20.44 -0.37 -22.37
N GLN A 833 19.88 0.19 -21.29
CA GLN A 833 18.84 1.22 -21.36
C GLN A 833 19.20 2.43 -22.26
N ILE A 834 20.49 2.77 -22.39
CA ILE A 834 20.91 3.93 -23.20
C ILE A 834 21.47 3.55 -24.58
N ARG A 835 21.55 2.26 -24.90
CA ARG A 835 22.23 1.74 -26.09
C ARG A 835 21.82 2.48 -27.38
N GLN A 836 20.54 2.75 -27.58
CA GLN A 836 20.04 3.41 -28.80
C GLN A 836 20.37 4.90 -28.89
N PHE A 837 20.76 5.52 -27.79
CA PHE A 837 21.03 6.97 -27.71
C PHE A 837 22.53 7.29 -27.74
N VAL A 838 23.41 6.29 -27.66
CA VAL A 838 24.85 6.55 -27.71
C VAL A 838 25.34 6.60 -29.17
N PRO A 839 26.26 7.56 -29.50
CA PRO A 839 26.66 7.78 -30.90
C PRO A 839 27.67 6.78 -31.44
N ASN A 840 28.35 5.99 -30.57
CA ASN A 840 29.44 5.11 -30.92
C ASN A 840 29.05 3.64 -30.77
N ASP A 841 29.93 2.73 -31.28
CA ASP A 841 29.82 1.31 -30.96
C ASP A 841 29.76 1.09 -29.44
N PHE A 842 28.79 0.35 -28.97
CA PHE A 842 28.50 0.16 -27.55
C PHE A 842 28.56 -1.32 -27.15
N ALA A 843 29.29 -1.61 -26.08
CA ALA A 843 29.34 -2.94 -25.48
C ALA A 843 29.11 -2.85 -23.96
N THR A 844 28.46 -3.85 -23.42
CA THR A 844 28.09 -3.93 -21.99
C THR A 844 28.78 -5.13 -21.33
N LEU A 845 29.11 -4.94 -20.07
CA LEU A 845 29.55 -5.96 -19.12
C LEU A 845 28.65 -5.83 -17.87
N GLY A 846 27.87 -6.86 -17.58
CA GLY A 846 26.96 -6.92 -16.44
C GLY A 846 27.01 -8.29 -15.77
N ALA A 847 26.60 -8.37 -14.54
CA ALA A 847 26.55 -9.59 -13.75
C ALA A 847 25.27 -10.39 -14.07
N ASP A 848 25.21 -10.95 -15.28
CA ASP A 848 24.06 -11.69 -15.76
C ASP A 848 24.00 -13.10 -15.15
N GLY A 849 22.80 -13.51 -14.73
CA GLY A 849 22.56 -14.80 -14.09
C GLY A 849 22.27 -14.70 -12.59
N PHE A 850 22.27 -15.83 -11.90
CA PHE A 850 22.04 -15.87 -10.47
C PHE A 850 23.27 -15.43 -9.67
N GLY A 851 23.05 -14.72 -8.55
CA GLY A 851 24.07 -14.50 -7.56
C GLY A 851 24.45 -15.77 -6.81
N PHE A 852 25.61 -15.78 -6.19
CA PHE A 852 26.13 -16.91 -5.40
C PHE A 852 27.10 -16.41 -4.32
N ALA A 853 27.33 -17.27 -3.31
CA ALA A 853 28.24 -16.95 -2.23
C ALA A 853 29.69 -17.17 -2.66
N ASP A 854 30.48 -16.10 -2.72
CA ASP A 854 31.90 -16.11 -2.98
C ASP A 854 32.56 -14.80 -2.49
N THR A 855 33.87 -14.70 -2.69
CA THR A 855 34.59 -13.42 -2.53
C THR A 855 34.22 -12.46 -3.65
N ARG A 856 34.27 -11.14 -3.36
CA ARG A 856 34.00 -10.11 -4.38
C ARG A 856 34.87 -10.26 -5.63
N PRO A 857 36.23 -10.41 -5.53
CA PRO A 857 37.08 -10.57 -6.70
C PRO A 857 36.75 -11.83 -7.49
N GLY A 858 36.49 -12.95 -6.85
CA GLY A 858 36.10 -14.20 -7.51
C GLY A 858 34.80 -14.08 -8.28
N ALA A 859 33.78 -13.50 -7.66
CA ALA A 859 32.48 -13.28 -8.30
C ALA A 859 32.58 -12.31 -9.50
N ARG A 860 33.33 -11.20 -9.37
CA ARG A 860 33.54 -10.24 -10.47
C ARG A 860 34.28 -10.87 -11.66
N ARG A 861 35.27 -11.71 -11.38
CA ARG A 861 35.98 -12.47 -12.44
C ARG A 861 35.03 -13.49 -13.08
N PHE A 862 34.24 -14.20 -12.33
CA PHE A 862 33.24 -15.15 -12.84
C PHE A 862 32.21 -14.49 -13.78
N PHE A 863 31.71 -13.31 -13.42
CA PHE A 863 30.78 -12.54 -14.25
C PHE A 863 31.48 -11.73 -15.36
N HIS A 864 32.79 -11.73 -15.41
CA HIS A 864 33.59 -10.96 -16.39
C HIS A 864 33.30 -9.44 -16.35
N ILE A 865 33.19 -8.89 -15.15
CA ILE A 865 32.94 -7.44 -14.92
C ILE A 865 34.11 -6.76 -14.21
N ASP A 866 35.18 -7.49 -13.88
CA ASP A 866 36.41 -6.94 -13.28
C ASP A 866 37.23 -6.10 -14.27
N ALA A 867 38.24 -5.41 -13.76
CA ALA A 867 39.07 -4.51 -14.57
C ALA A 867 39.69 -5.17 -15.78
N GLU A 868 40.20 -6.38 -15.62
CA GLU A 868 40.87 -7.15 -16.68
C GLU A 868 39.87 -7.55 -17.77
N SER A 869 38.63 -7.90 -17.40
CA SER A 869 37.53 -8.17 -18.34
C SER A 869 37.16 -6.93 -19.16
N VAL A 870 37.09 -5.76 -18.52
CA VAL A 870 36.85 -4.46 -19.17
C VAL A 870 37.97 -4.19 -20.20
N VAL A 871 39.24 -4.45 -19.85
CA VAL A 871 40.39 -4.31 -20.78
C VAL A 871 40.22 -5.20 -22.00
N VAL A 872 39.99 -6.49 -21.78
CA VAL A 872 39.85 -7.46 -22.91
C VAL A 872 38.69 -7.08 -23.81
N ARG A 873 37.55 -6.67 -23.23
CA ARG A 873 36.37 -6.24 -24.00
C ARG A 873 36.65 -4.97 -24.81
N THR A 874 37.37 -4.02 -24.25
CA THR A 874 37.82 -2.80 -24.95
C THR A 874 38.68 -3.15 -26.15
N LEU A 875 39.69 -4.01 -25.97
CA LEU A 875 40.57 -4.46 -27.04
C LEU A 875 39.83 -5.24 -28.13
N GLN A 876 38.83 -6.07 -27.77
CA GLN A 876 37.96 -6.74 -28.77
C GLN A 876 37.22 -5.73 -29.65
N MET A 877 36.68 -4.68 -29.06
CA MET A 877 35.94 -3.65 -29.80
C MET A 877 36.88 -2.85 -30.70
N LEU A 878 38.10 -2.53 -30.24
CA LEU A 878 39.13 -1.84 -31.04
C LEU A 878 39.67 -2.73 -32.18
N ALA A 879 39.87 -4.03 -31.93
CA ALA A 879 40.29 -4.99 -32.97
C ALA A 879 39.20 -5.13 -34.04
N LYS A 880 37.92 -5.19 -33.69
CA LYS A 880 36.81 -5.20 -34.65
C LYS A 880 36.80 -3.96 -35.55
N ARG A 881 37.25 -2.81 -35.05
CA ARG A 881 37.39 -1.55 -35.78
C ARG A 881 38.70 -1.44 -36.55
N GLY A 882 39.63 -2.42 -36.40
CA GLY A 882 40.97 -2.39 -37.01
C GLY A 882 41.95 -1.39 -36.39
N GLU A 883 41.63 -0.87 -35.21
CA GLU A 883 42.42 0.14 -34.47
C GLU A 883 43.56 -0.51 -33.64
N VAL A 884 43.44 -1.81 -33.35
CA VAL A 884 44.52 -2.66 -32.81
C VAL A 884 44.58 -3.96 -33.62
N ALA A 885 45.75 -4.68 -33.59
CA ALA A 885 45.89 -5.94 -34.30
C ALA A 885 44.89 -7.00 -33.78
N ALA A 886 44.44 -7.88 -34.67
CA ALA A 886 43.40 -8.88 -34.38
C ALA A 886 43.75 -9.87 -33.27
N ASP A 887 45.05 -10.10 -33.00
CA ASP A 887 45.54 -11.01 -31.97
C ASP A 887 45.72 -10.36 -30.58
N VAL A 888 45.60 -9.06 -30.48
CA VAL A 888 45.78 -8.30 -29.22
C VAL A 888 44.76 -8.72 -28.14
N PRO A 889 43.47 -8.90 -28.43
CA PRO A 889 42.53 -9.39 -27.42
C PRO A 889 42.89 -10.77 -26.86
N ALA A 890 43.37 -11.69 -27.72
CA ALA A 890 43.79 -13.02 -27.28
C ALA A 890 45.01 -12.97 -26.37
N LYS A 891 45.95 -12.06 -26.68
CA LYS A 891 47.13 -11.82 -25.84
C LYS A 891 46.73 -11.27 -24.45
N ALA A 892 45.79 -10.34 -24.39
CA ALA A 892 45.26 -9.80 -23.12
C ALA A 892 44.51 -10.87 -22.32
N PHE A 893 43.68 -11.65 -22.99
CA PHE A 893 42.95 -12.77 -22.36
C PHE A 893 43.95 -13.77 -21.70
N ALA A 894 45.01 -14.14 -22.40
CA ALA A 894 46.05 -15.03 -21.87
C ALA A 894 46.88 -14.36 -20.75
N LYS A 895 47.25 -13.06 -20.92
CA LYS A 895 48.01 -12.30 -19.90
C LYS A 895 47.30 -12.26 -18.55
N TYR A 896 46.00 -12.05 -18.55
CA TYR A 896 45.19 -11.90 -17.32
C TYR A 896 44.59 -13.23 -16.83
N ASP A 897 44.83 -14.34 -17.51
CA ASP A 897 44.27 -15.68 -17.22
C ASP A 897 42.79 -15.61 -16.93
N LEU A 898 42.02 -15.03 -17.86
CA LEU A 898 40.68 -14.51 -17.63
C LEU A 898 39.64 -15.59 -17.22
N LEU A 899 39.87 -16.87 -17.53
CA LEU A 899 39.03 -17.99 -17.11
C LEU A 899 39.29 -18.44 -15.67
N ASN A 900 40.41 -18.07 -15.09
CA ASN A 900 40.75 -18.46 -13.75
C ASN A 900 40.22 -17.46 -12.74
N VAL A 901 39.17 -17.84 -12.04
CA VAL A 901 38.54 -16.98 -11.03
C VAL A 901 39.46 -16.60 -9.87
N ASN A 902 40.53 -17.36 -9.64
CA ASN A 902 41.56 -17.09 -8.64
C ASN A 902 42.72 -16.23 -9.12
N ALA A 903 42.80 -15.91 -10.43
CA ALA A 903 43.87 -15.09 -10.99
C ALA A 903 43.62 -13.58 -10.86
N ASN A 904 42.59 -13.14 -10.18
CA ASN A 904 42.31 -11.72 -9.99
C ASN A 904 43.35 -11.12 -9.02
N SER A 905 44.01 -10.07 -9.47
CA SER A 905 45.06 -9.36 -8.70
C SER A 905 44.57 -8.68 -7.41
N GLU A 906 43.25 -8.58 -7.23
CA GLU A 906 42.67 -8.03 -6.00
C GLU A 906 42.66 -9.03 -4.83
N LEU A 907 42.79 -10.34 -5.11
CA LEU A 907 42.91 -11.38 -4.09
C LEU A 907 44.19 -11.27 -3.24
N GLU A 908 45.22 -10.60 -3.77
CA GLU A 908 46.50 -10.44 -3.08
C GLU A 908 46.56 -9.28 -2.10
N GLN A 909 45.50 -8.47 -2.02
CA GLN A 909 45.48 -7.22 -1.23
C GLN A 909 44.74 -7.31 0.10
N HIS A 910 44.28 -8.49 0.51
CA HIS A 910 43.53 -8.69 1.76
C HIS A 910 44.23 -9.59 2.75
#